data_1cc5406cf339c7809dd491983ab32cfb
#
_entry.id   1cc5406cf339c7809dd491983ab32cfb
#
_cell.length_a   1.000
_cell.length_b   1.000
_cell.length_c   1.000
_cell.angle_alpha   90.00
_cell.angle_beta   90.00
_cell.angle_gamma   90.00
#
_symmetry.space_group_name_H-M   'P 1'
#
loop_
_entity.id
_entity.type
_entity.pdbx_description
1 polymer ?
#
loop_
_entity_poly.entity_id
_entity_poly.type
_entity_poly.pdbx_seq_one_letter_code
_entity_poly.pdbx_strand_id
1 'polypeptide(L)'
;MAKNLVIVESPAKAKTIEKFLGSDFEVRASMGHIMDLPQKGLGVDVRHDFKPKYVVIEKKDRLVADLKAASKRAETVYLAPDPDREGEFIAWSLKHLLGLRQPKRAIFHEITRNAVQHAITNPREIDENLFNAQQARRVLDRLVGYKISPLLWRRVQSGTSAGRVQSVAVRLICDRENEIRAFTPEEYWTIEALLSKEQQRKTFTAQLIGRQNSPEAAAAQAQADGETRAANAASDDASQQRGDRGRIRITTEDEAQAILRELQGAAYRVLKVDQRDVRKQPFLPYTTSTLQQDASVRLRFKPKRTMSLAQQLYEGIELGDAGHQGLITYMRTDSTRISDEAQAAVKDYIRKAFSKEHVGAGRTTAGKGKAKANVQDAHEAIRPTDVTITPERAKPYLSAEQFKLYQLIWRRFVAAFMAPAIFDTLRIDIGAGDFLFRANGSTLKFPGFYAVWPREEDADALPSLTAGETLNLHKLSPTQHFTQPPPRYTEASLIKELEERGIGRPSTFVPIVSAIQDRGYVEQAERRFTPTWLGETVNELMRKHFGDIVDINFTADMERKLDSVEEGKQVWTEFLKDFYAELREELERAEEEMGKVQKPVEELDEACPQCGKPLLLRTSRFGKFISCSGYPECSYKRTFVTKTGAHCPKDGGDLVERRGRKTGKVFYGCANYPTCDFVVWDRPLTVPCPECQGLLTLPNGKEEAVCVNCGALVRGALEGAPVVVGHRAPEAERPRRARRAASAASDGATAGADGATSVAASRATGVRRAATRVSKRTTATRTTRTAKTTRATTKTTRATKATGVKKATAKTATTKRATPTRRSAAEPLIS
;
A
#
# COMPACT_ATOMS: atom_id res chain seq x y z
N MET A 1 43.11 -14.33 0.68
CA MET A 1 41.79 -14.51 1.31
C MET A 1 41.30 -13.12 1.71
N ALA A 2 39.98 -12.82 1.57
CA ALA A 2 39.42 -11.54 1.98
C ALA A 2 39.64 -11.35 3.50
N LYS A 3 40.13 -10.15 3.88
CA LYS A 3 40.40 -9.79 5.28
C LYS A 3 39.14 -9.43 6.06
N ASN A 4 38.13 -8.93 5.35
CA ASN A 4 36.91 -8.41 5.93
C ASN A 4 35.69 -9.22 5.50
N LEU A 5 34.76 -9.47 6.41
CA LEU A 5 33.47 -10.10 6.12
C LEU A 5 32.35 -9.05 6.33
N VAL A 6 31.50 -8.86 5.30
CA VAL A 6 30.30 -8.05 5.39
C VAL A 6 29.08 -8.97 5.34
N ILE A 7 28.18 -8.88 6.33
CA ILE A 7 26.96 -9.67 6.38
C ILE A 7 25.75 -8.75 6.22
N VAL A 8 24.98 -8.98 5.16
CA VAL A 8 23.72 -8.29 4.84
C VAL A 8 22.52 -9.23 4.96
N GLU A 9 21.28 -8.73 4.84
CA GLU A 9 20.09 -9.58 5.00
C GLU A 9 19.69 -10.33 3.71
N SER A 10 20.02 -9.83 2.51
CA SER A 10 19.57 -10.42 1.26
C SER A 10 20.70 -10.72 0.27
N PRO A 11 20.56 -11.76 -0.59
CA PRO A 11 21.54 -12.07 -1.64
C PRO A 11 21.66 -10.98 -2.70
N ALA A 12 20.56 -10.25 -2.99
CA ALA A 12 20.57 -9.15 -3.95
C ALA A 12 21.45 -8.01 -3.45
N LYS A 13 21.31 -7.63 -2.18
CA LYS A 13 22.19 -6.66 -1.50
C LYS A 13 23.64 -7.12 -1.52
N ALA A 14 23.90 -8.40 -1.18
CA ALA A 14 25.26 -8.93 -1.18
C ALA A 14 25.93 -8.75 -2.54
N LYS A 15 25.26 -9.13 -3.62
CA LYS A 15 25.74 -8.99 -5.00
C LYS A 15 26.05 -7.55 -5.40
N THR A 16 25.24 -6.59 -4.92
CA THR A 16 25.46 -5.17 -5.21
C THR A 16 26.66 -4.61 -4.45
N ILE A 17 26.72 -4.89 -3.15
CA ILE A 17 27.75 -4.35 -2.25
C ILE A 17 29.12 -4.94 -2.55
N GLU A 18 29.20 -6.24 -2.89
CA GLU A 18 30.44 -6.90 -3.29
C GLU A 18 31.14 -6.19 -4.44
N LYS A 19 30.39 -5.71 -5.44
CA LYS A 19 30.93 -4.93 -6.57
C LYS A 19 31.53 -3.57 -6.16
N PHE A 20 31.16 -3.05 -4.99
CA PHE A 20 31.63 -1.74 -4.50
C PHE A 20 32.86 -1.80 -3.62
N LEU A 21 33.05 -2.93 -2.92
CA LEU A 21 34.06 -3.06 -1.85
C LEU A 21 35.41 -3.66 -2.31
N GLY A 22 35.42 -4.40 -3.41
CA GLY A 22 36.66 -4.99 -3.94
C GLY A 22 37.07 -6.29 -3.24
N SER A 23 38.28 -6.81 -3.59
CA SER A 23 38.77 -8.16 -3.26
C SER A 23 39.08 -8.38 -1.76
N ASP A 24 39.26 -7.32 -0.98
CA ASP A 24 39.57 -7.42 0.46
C ASP A 24 38.32 -7.75 1.31
N PHE A 25 37.13 -7.76 0.70
CA PHE A 25 35.87 -7.98 1.35
C PHE A 25 35.14 -9.21 0.79
N GLU A 26 34.73 -10.10 1.67
CA GLU A 26 33.78 -11.18 1.39
C GLU A 26 32.39 -10.71 1.84
N VAL A 27 31.40 -10.73 0.92
CA VAL A 27 30.03 -10.30 1.25
C VAL A 27 29.10 -11.53 1.29
N ARG A 28 28.36 -11.70 2.37
CA ARG A 28 27.43 -12.81 2.58
C ARG A 28 26.06 -12.33 3.03
N ALA A 29 25.04 -13.16 2.79
CA ALA A 29 23.67 -12.87 3.19
C ALA A 29 23.19 -13.77 4.33
N SER A 30 22.49 -13.19 5.32
CA SER A 30 21.81 -13.94 6.40
C SER A 30 20.46 -14.52 5.96
N MET A 31 19.98 -14.15 4.77
CA MET A 31 18.67 -14.55 4.25
C MET A 31 17.51 -14.10 5.17
N GLY A 32 17.57 -12.88 5.69
CA GLY A 32 16.63 -12.31 6.66
C GLY A 32 16.93 -12.76 8.10
N HIS A 33 15.90 -12.84 8.93
CA HIS A 33 16.03 -13.27 10.33
C HIS A 33 16.61 -14.68 10.46
N ILE A 34 17.52 -14.87 11.41
CA ILE A 34 18.15 -16.14 11.71
C ILE A 34 17.75 -16.71 13.08
N MET A 35 17.25 -15.85 13.96
CA MET A 35 16.67 -16.21 15.25
C MET A 35 15.25 -15.70 15.36
N ASP A 36 14.43 -16.41 16.11
CA ASP A 36 13.08 -15.97 16.51
C ASP A 36 12.68 -16.66 17.82
N LEU A 37 11.56 -16.24 18.40
CA LEU A 37 10.89 -16.96 19.48
C LEU A 37 10.43 -18.34 18.99
N PRO A 38 10.41 -19.39 19.83
CA PRO A 38 10.01 -20.73 19.41
C PRO A 38 8.59 -20.74 18.86
N GLN A 39 8.36 -21.59 17.85
CA GLN A 39 7.03 -21.73 17.24
C GLN A 39 6.00 -22.31 18.19
N LYS A 40 6.43 -23.21 19.08
CA LYS A 40 5.58 -23.83 20.10
C LYS A 40 5.86 -23.21 21.47
N GLY A 41 4.78 -22.86 22.19
CA GLY A 41 4.88 -22.21 23.50
C GLY A 41 5.10 -20.70 23.43
N LEU A 42 5.03 -20.04 24.57
CA LEU A 42 5.15 -18.59 24.68
C LEU A 42 6.56 -18.11 24.32
N GLY A 43 7.59 -18.81 24.78
CA GLY A 43 8.98 -18.46 24.52
C GLY A 43 9.44 -17.17 25.23
N VAL A 44 8.68 -16.72 26.22
CA VAL A 44 8.95 -15.53 27.02
C VAL A 44 8.75 -15.88 28.48
N ASP A 45 9.73 -15.56 29.33
CA ASP A 45 9.64 -15.75 30.76
C ASP A 45 9.00 -14.51 31.44
N VAL A 46 7.68 -14.59 31.66
CA VAL A 46 6.89 -13.50 32.24
C VAL A 46 7.16 -13.26 33.73
N ARG A 47 7.93 -14.14 34.39
CA ARG A 47 8.27 -14.03 35.82
C ARG A 47 9.64 -13.36 36.04
N HIS A 48 10.53 -13.42 35.03
CA HIS A 48 11.86 -12.87 35.06
C HIS A 48 12.05 -11.87 33.92
N ASP A 49 11.53 -10.65 34.12
CA ASP A 49 11.71 -9.48 33.25
C ASP A 49 11.40 -9.73 31.76
N PHE A 50 10.42 -10.57 31.48
CA PHE A 50 10.00 -10.91 30.10
C PHE A 50 11.11 -11.45 29.21
N LYS A 51 12.12 -12.09 29.80
CA LYS A 51 13.30 -12.59 29.09
C LYS A 51 12.90 -13.53 27.94
N PRO A 52 13.18 -13.16 26.68
CA PRO A 52 12.84 -13.98 25.54
C PRO A 52 13.82 -15.16 25.37
N LYS A 53 13.31 -16.31 25.00
CA LYS A 53 14.11 -17.48 24.62
C LYS A 53 14.19 -17.53 23.10
N TYR A 54 15.21 -16.92 22.52
CA TYR A 54 15.44 -16.98 21.10
C TYR A 54 16.02 -18.34 20.68
N VAL A 55 15.58 -18.85 19.53
CA VAL A 55 16.07 -20.10 18.92
C VAL A 55 16.41 -19.84 17.45
N VAL A 56 17.32 -20.64 16.90
CA VAL A 56 17.60 -20.60 15.45
C VAL A 56 16.34 -21.03 14.70
N ILE A 57 15.98 -20.28 13.65
CA ILE A 57 14.83 -20.60 12.80
C ILE A 57 15.09 -21.93 12.08
N GLU A 58 14.09 -22.80 12.02
CA GLU A 58 14.18 -24.10 11.33
C GLU A 58 14.80 -23.97 9.94
N LYS A 59 15.69 -24.91 9.59
CA LYS A 59 16.42 -24.98 8.30
C LYS A 59 17.50 -23.91 8.11
N LYS A 60 17.80 -23.08 9.12
CA LYS A 60 18.87 -22.07 9.07
C LYS A 60 20.21 -22.57 9.66
N ASP A 61 20.25 -23.73 10.29
CA ASP A 61 21.44 -24.24 10.98
C ASP A 61 22.67 -24.31 10.06
N ARG A 62 22.48 -24.77 8.81
CA ARG A 62 23.57 -24.82 7.81
C ARG A 62 24.09 -23.42 7.47
N LEU A 63 23.19 -22.48 7.25
CA LEU A 63 23.55 -21.09 6.97
C LEU A 63 24.32 -20.45 8.14
N VAL A 64 23.88 -20.70 9.37
CA VAL A 64 24.58 -20.23 10.58
C VAL A 64 25.98 -20.85 10.67
N ALA A 65 26.13 -22.16 10.39
CA ALA A 65 27.43 -22.83 10.37
C ALA A 65 28.37 -22.23 9.31
N ASP A 66 27.86 -21.95 8.09
CA ASP A 66 28.60 -21.34 6.99
C ASP A 66 29.06 -19.92 7.35
N LEU A 67 28.15 -19.09 7.93
CA LEU A 67 28.50 -17.75 8.40
C LEU A 67 29.52 -17.79 9.54
N LYS A 68 29.40 -18.74 10.46
CA LYS A 68 30.35 -18.93 11.57
C LYS A 68 31.74 -19.35 11.07
N ALA A 69 31.80 -20.19 10.04
CA ALA A 69 33.05 -20.55 9.41
C ALA A 69 33.71 -19.33 8.69
N ALA A 70 32.90 -18.51 8.01
CA ALA A 70 33.39 -17.30 7.35
C ALA A 70 33.86 -16.27 8.39
N SER A 71 33.12 -16.02 9.46
CA SER A 71 33.48 -15.04 10.50
C SER A 71 34.76 -15.37 11.23
N LYS A 72 35.09 -16.66 11.39
CA LYS A 72 36.35 -17.11 11.99
C LYS A 72 37.60 -16.87 11.12
N ARG A 73 37.40 -16.76 9.80
CA ARG A 73 38.49 -16.48 8.84
C ARG A 73 38.74 -14.98 8.64
N ALA A 74 37.76 -14.17 8.96
CA ALA A 74 37.83 -12.72 8.78
C ALA A 74 38.53 -12.04 9.98
N GLU A 75 39.34 -11.03 9.70
CA GLU A 75 39.95 -10.15 10.69
C GLU A 75 38.92 -9.20 11.27
N THR A 76 38.05 -8.66 10.42
CA THR A 76 36.96 -7.75 10.81
C THR A 76 35.63 -8.22 10.24
N VAL A 77 34.56 -8.17 11.07
CA VAL A 77 33.21 -8.49 10.65
C VAL A 77 32.33 -7.23 10.70
N TYR A 78 31.76 -6.89 9.55
CA TYR A 78 30.77 -5.82 9.41
C TYR A 78 29.38 -6.40 9.33
N LEU A 79 28.46 -5.87 10.12
CA LEU A 79 27.04 -6.21 10.08
C LEU A 79 26.30 -5.06 9.39
N ALA A 80 25.75 -5.35 8.21
CA ALA A 80 25.15 -4.36 7.32
C ALA A 80 23.70 -4.69 6.89
N PRO A 81 22.81 -5.16 7.80
CA PRO A 81 21.38 -5.20 7.54
C PRO A 81 20.79 -3.78 7.39
N ASP A 82 19.48 -3.72 7.03
CA ASP A 82 18.75 -2.48 6.85
C ASP A 82 18.84 -1.53 8.07
N PRO A 83 18.63 -0.22 7.86
CA PRO A 83 18.74 0.80 8.92
C PRO A 83 17.46 0.92 9.76
N ASP A 84 16.75 -0.16 10.04
CA ASP A 84 15.54 -0.18 10.86
C ASP A 84 15.66 -1.11 12.07
N ARG A 85 14.62 -1.13 12.94
CA ARG A 85 14.57 -2.00 14.13
C ARG A 85 14.75 -3.49 13.78
N GLU A 86 14.22 -3.94 12.62
CA GLU A 86 14.34 -5.33 12.14
C GLU A 86 15.79 -5.65 11.78
N GLY A 87 16.46 -4.72 11.07
CA GLY A 87 17.89 -4.87 10.74
C GLY A 87 18.78 -4.86 11.97
N GLU A 88 18.47 -4.06 13.00
CA GLU A 88 19.23 -4.05 14.24
C GLU A 88 19.07 -5.37 15.01
N PHE A 89 17.87 -5.95 15.02
CA PHE A 89 17.63 -7.28 15.57
C PHE A 89 18.40 -8.37 14.80
N ILE A 90 18.49 -8.29 13.47
CA ILE A 90 19.30 -9.21 12.66
C ILE A 90 20.78 -9.06 13.02
N ALA A 91 21.29 -7.83 13.16
CA ALA A 91 22.67 -7.55 13.54
C ALA A 91 23.00 -8.11 14.93
N TRP A 92 22.12 -7.89 15.91
CA TRP A 92 22.26 -8.45 17.25
C TRP A 92 22.24 -9.99 17.23
N SER A 93 21.32 -10.59 16.46
CA SER A 93 21.22 -12.05 16.31
C SER A 93 22.50 -12.66 15.74
N LEU A 94 23.07 -12.00 14.72
CA LEU A 94 24.37 -12.40 14.14
C LEU A 94 25.51 -12.30 15.16
N LYS A 95 25.60 -11.16 15.86
CA LYS A 95 26.60 -10.99 16.94
C LYS A 95 26.55 -12.14 17.93
N HIS A 96 25.36 -12.48 18.40
CA HIS A 96 25.14 -13.51 19.41
C HIS A 96 25.46 -14.94 18.88
N LEU A 97 24.90 -15.32 17.71
CA LEU A 97 25.06 -16.66 17.15
C LEU A 97 26.50 -16.97 16.69
N LEU A 98 27.18 -15.98 16.14
CA LEU A 98 28.54 -16.14 15.61
C LEU A 98 29.59 -15.94 16.71
N GLY A 99 29.21 -15.47 17.91
CA GLY A 99 30.10 -15.22 19.03
C GLY A 99 31.06 -14.05 18.78
N LEU A 100 30.59 -12.99 18.09
CA LEU A 100 31.42 -11.85 17.74
C LEU A 100 31.58 -10.92 18.94
N ARG A 101 32.82 -10.58 19.30
CA ARG A 101 33.09 -9.68 20.44
C ARG A 101 32.78 -8.22 20.09
N GLN A 102 33.34 -7.71 19.02
CA GLN A 102 33.21 -6.31 18.58
C GLN A 102 32.93 -6.21 17.06
N PRO A 103 31.77 -6.68 16.58
CA PRO A 103 31.40 -6.50 15.18
C PRO A 103 31.13 -5.02 14.91
N LYS A 104 31.46 -4.56 13.71
CA LYS A 104 31.20 -3.20 13.25
C LYS A 104 29.84 -3.12 12.57
N ARG A 105 28.98 -2.19 12.98
CA ARG A 105 27.67 -1.95 12.35
C ARG A 105 27.83 -0.91 11.24
N ALA A 106 27.65 -1.33 9.97
CA ALA A 106 27.64 -0.44 8.81
C ALA A 106 26.18 -0.10 8.44
N ILE A 107 25.86 1.20 8.35
CA ILE A 107 24.51 1.70 8.04
C ILE A 107 24.57 2.59 6.82
N PHE A 108 23.65 2.36 5.89
CA PHE A 108 23.45 3.19 4.70
C PHE A 108 21.96 3.21 4.34
N HIS A 109 21.49 4.40 3.95
CA HIS A 109 20.10 4.65 3.56
C HIS A 109 19.87 4.49 2.06
N GLU A 110 20.93 4.32 1.29
CA GLU A 110 20.92 4.03 -0.14
C GLU A 110 22.09 3.11 -0.50
N ILE A 111 21.91 2.26 -1.51
CA ILE A 111 22.94 1.31 -1.94
C ILE A 111 23.66 1.88 -3.16
N THR A 112 24.44 2.91 -2.91
CA THR A 112 25.39 3.52 -3.86
C THR A 112 26.83 3.23 -3.43
N ARG A 113 27.79 3.33 -4.34
CA ARG A 113 29.20 3.11 -4.02
C ARG A 113 29.68 4.01 -2.89
N ASN A 114 29.36 5.31 -2.98
CA ASN A 114 29.80 6.29 -1.98
C ASN A 114 29.19 6.04 -0.59
N ALA A 115 27.87 5.77 -0.55
CA ALA A 115 27.19 5.51 0.73
C ALA A 115 27.70 4.23 1.41
N VAL A 116 27.93 3.16 0.62
CA VAL A 116 28.48 1.90 1.17
C VAL A 116 29.92 2.07 1.65
N GLN A 117 30.79 2.72 0.88
CA GLN A 117 32.19 2.99 1.29
C GLN A 117 32.25 3.88 2.52
N HIS A 118 31.41 4.92 2.60
CA HIS A 118 31.31 5.77 3.77
C HIS A 118 30.89 5.00 5.03
N ALA A 119 29.90 4.10 4.92
CA ALA A 119 29.43 3.28 6.03
C ALA A 119 30.48 2.26 6.52
N ILE A 120 31.31 1.75 5.63
CA ILE A 120 32.42 0.83 6.00
C ILE A 120 33.56 1.58 6.67
N THR A 121 33.85 2.81 6.24
CA THR A 121 34.90 3.65 6.88
C THR A 121 34.46 4.27 8.21
N ASN A 122 33.14 4.50 8.37
CA ASN A 122 32.56 5.10 9.59
C ASN A 122 31.51 4.18 10.22
N PRO A 123 31.91 2.96 10.66
CA PRO A 123 30.98 2.04 11.29
C PRO A 123 30.64 2.49 12.72
N ARG A 124 29.46 2.11 13.19
CA ARG A 124 29.04 2.29 14.59
C ARG A 124 29.00 0.96 15.35
N GLU A 125 28.60 1.01 16.60
CA GLU A 125 28.16 -0.16 17.37
C GLU A 125 26.68 -0.50 17.08
N ILE A 126 26.24 -1.67 17.53
CA ILE A 126 24.83 -2.06 17.48
C ILE A 126 24.07 -1.17 18.46
N ASP A 127 22.97 -0.62 18.01
CA ASP A 127 22.11 0.24 18.82
C ASP A 127 21.19 -0.61 19.71
N GLU A 128 21.50 -0.63 21.01
CA GLU A 128 20.74 -1.43 21.97
C GLU A 128 19.32 -0.91 22.18
N ASN A 129 19.06 0.37 21.99
CA ASN A 129 17.70 0.93 22.12
C ASN A 129 16.80 0.49 20.97
N LEU A 130 17.29 0.55 19.72
CA LEU A 130 16.61 0.01 18.56
C LEU A 130 16.33 -1.49 18.70
N PHE A 131 17.32 -2.26 19.16
CA PHE A 131 17.16 -3.67 19.46
C PHE A 131 16.09 -3.90 20.55
N ASN A 132 16.14 -3.17 21.66
CA ASN A 132 15.18 -3.28 22.76
C ASN A 132 13.77 -2.91 22.32
N ALA A 133 13.58 -1.91 21.47
CA ALA A 133 12.29 -1.54 20.91
C ALA A 133 11.70 -2.67 20.04
N GLN A 134 12.52 -3.31 19.21
CA GLN A 134 12.10 -4.49 18.42
C GLN A 134 11.79 -5.69 19.31
N GLN A 135 12.60 -5.96 20.32
CA GLN A 135 12.38 -7.02 21.31
C GLN A 135 11.08 -6.79 22.07
N ALA A 136 10.85 -5.57 22.58
CA ALA A 136 9.62 -5.21 23.27
C ALA A 136 8.39 -5.44 22.38
N ARG A 137 8.42 -4.96 21.14
CA ARG A 137 7.35 -5.22 20.16
C ARG A 137 7.11 -6.71 19.94
N ARG A 138 8.18 -7.47 19.76
CA ARG A 138 8.09 -8.92 19.53
C ARG A 138 7.49 -9.68 20.70
N VAL A 139 7.89 -9.31 21.92
CA VAL A 139 7.34 -9.88 23.16
C VAL A 139 5.88 -9.48 23.35
N LEU A 140 5.54 -8.21 23.17
CA LEU A 140 4.18 -7.68 23.25
C LEU A 140 3.20 -8.43 22.30
N ASP A 141 3.56 -8.51 21.01
CA ASP A 141 2.73 -9.19 20.01
C ASP A 141 2.64 -10.70 20.30
N ARG A 142 3.68 -11.31 20.89
CA ARG A 142 3.68 -12.70 21.35
C ARG A 142 2.73 -12.90 22.53
N LEU A 143 2.73 -12.03 23.51
CA LEU A 143 1.84 -12.08 24.68
C LEU A 143 0.39 -12.02 24.22
N VAL A 144 0.00 -11.02 23.46
CA VAL A 144 -1.36 -10.87 22.94
C VAL A 144 -1.77 -12.08 22.10
N GLY A 145 -0.95 -12.43 21.09
CA GLY A 145 -1.29 -13.50 20.16
C GLY A 145 -1.44 -14.87 20.80
N TYR A 146 -0.52 -15.24 21.71
CA TYR A 146 -0.47 -16.58 22.32
C TYR A 146 -1.38 -16.74 23.54
N LYS A 147 -1.82 -15.64 24.15
CA LYS A 147 -2.75 -15.70 25.29
C LYS A 147 -4.20 -15.61 24.82
N ILE A 148 -4.55 -14.70 23.91
CA ILE A 148 -5.92 -14.48 23.46
C ILE A 148 -6.34 -15.49 22.39
N SER A 149 -5.49 -15.82 21.42
CA SER A 149 -5.88 -16.70 20.31
C SER A 149 -6.39 -18.07 20.74
N PRO A 150 -5.80 -18.78 21.73
CA PRO A 150 -6.32 -20.05 22.20
C PRO A 150 -7.75 -19.95 22.80
N LEU A 151 -8.08 -18.82 23.43
CA LEU A 151 -9.41 -18.56 23.92
C LEU A 151 -10.42 -18.45 22.76
N LEU A 152 -10.08 -17.67 21.74
CA LEU A 152 -10.88 -17.55 20.52
C LEU A 152 -11.06 -18.90 19.80
N TRP A 153 -10.05 -19.79 19.82
CA TRP A 153 -10.17 -21.12 19.22
C TRP A 153 -11.23 -21.97 19.92
N ARG A 154 -11.30 -21.87 21.24
CA ARG A 154 -12.29 -22.62 22.05
C ARG A 154 -13.70 -22.05 21.91
N ARG A 155 -13.82 -20.74 21.73
CA ARG A 155 -15.09 -20.03 21.75
C ARG A 155 -15.72 -19.78 20.38
N VAL A 156 -14.88 -19.58 19.33
CA VAL A 156 -15.35 -19.27 17.97
C VAL A 156 -15.00 -20.42 17.00
N GLN A 157 -13.71 -20.55 16.61
CA GLN A 157 -13.25 -21.63 15.76
C GLN A 157 -11.71 -21.76 15.78
N SER A 158 -11.22 -22.99 15.52
CA SER A 158 -9.78 -23.24 15.39
C SER A 158 -9.15 -22.39 14.26
N GLY A 159 -7.96 -21.85 14.53
CA GLY A 159 -7.21 -21.01 13.58
C GLY A 159 -7.52 -19.52 13.62
N THR A 160 -8.51 -19.10 14.42
CA THR A 160 -8.76 -17.67 14.71
C THR A 160 -7.58 -17.09 15.50
N SER A 161 -7.17 -15.87 15.22
CA SER A 161 -6.08 -15.24 15.96
C SER A 161 -6.40 -13.82 16.35
N ALA A 162 -6.04 -13.44 17.56
CA ALA A 162 -5.98 -12.05 17.96
C ALA A 162 -4.57 -11.51 17.74
N GLY A 163 -4.48 -10.24 17.42
CA GLY A 163 -3.23 -9.52 17.34
C GLY A 163 -3.52 -8.04 17.57
N ARG A 164 -2.71 -7.38 18.36
CA ARG A 164 -2.93 -6.00 18.79
C ARG A 164 -3.33 -5.08 17.62
N VAL A 165 -2.49 -4.91 16.63
CA VAL A 165 -2.74 -3.98 15.52
C VAL A 165 -3.74 -4.54 14.50
N GLN A 166 -3.71 -5.87 14.24
CA GLN A 166 -4.66 -6.47 13.29
C GLN A 166 -6.11 -6.39 13.79
N SER A 167 -6.35 -6.52 15.10
CA SER A 167 -7.69 -6.44 15.68
C SER A 167 -8.26 -5.04 15.57
N VAL A 168 -7.44 -4.00 15.73
CA VAL A 168 -7.83 -2.61 15.50
C VAL A 168 -8.14 -2.34 14.01
N ALA A 169 -7.38 -2.92 13.09
CA ALA A 169 -7.68 -2.79 11.66
C ALA A 169 -9.04 -3.44 11.30
N VAL A 170 -9.37 -4.59 11.90
CA VAL A 170 -10.70 -5.22 11.75
C VAL A 170 -11.79 -4.34 12.37
N ARG A 171 -11.55 -3.77 13.56
CA ARG A 171 -12.47 -2.83 14.22
C ARG A 171 -12.80 -1.64 13.32
N LEU A 172 -11.81 -0.98 12.73
CA LEU A 172 -12.03 0.15 11.82
C LEU A 172 -12.95 -0.21 10.65
N ILE A 173 -12.75 -1.41 10.08
CA ILE A 173 -13.59 -1.88 8.97
C ILE A 173 -15.00 -2.20 9.44
N CYS A 174 -15.17 -2.83 10.62
CA CYS A 174 -16.48 -3.11 11.19
C CYS A 174 -17.24 -1.83 11.59
N ASP A 175 -16.54 -0.87 12.20
CA ASP A 175 -17.12 0.42 12.57
C ASP A 175 -17.60 1.18 11.31
N ARG A 176 -16.80 1.20 10.22
CA ARG A 176 -17.21 1.76 8.94
C ARG A 176 -18.42 1.04 8.33
N GLU A 177 -18.51 -0.27 8.42
CA GLU A 177 -19.65 -1.02 7.92
C GLU A 177 -20.92 -0.73 8.75
N ASN A 178 -20.77 -0.52 10.06
CA ASN A 178 -21.88 -0.08 10.92
C ASN A 178 -22.35 1.34 10.58
N GLU A 179 -21.41 2.26 10.32
CA GLU A 179 -21.74 3.61 9.84
C GLU A 179 -22.55 3.54 8.52
N ILE A 180 -22.13 2.68 7.59
CA ILE A 180 -22.82 2.49 6.30
C ILE A 180 -24.22 1.90 6.50
N ARG A 181 -24.37 0.92 7.38
CA ARG A 181 -25.67 0.28 7.66
C ARG A 181 -26.65 1.21 8.38
N ALA A 182 -26.14 2.08 9.25
CA ALA A 182 -26.92 3.08 9.97
C ALA A 182 -27.25 4.33 9.14
N PHE A 183 -26.61 4.49 7.99
CA PHE A 183 -26.75 5.66 7.15
C PHE A 183 -28.12 5.70 6.47
N THR A 184 -28.82 6.81 6.61
CA THR A 184 -30.07 7.10 5.91
C THR A 184 -29.80 8.12 4.80
N PRO A 185 -29.99 7.77 3.53
CA PRO A 185 -29.84 8.72 2.43
C PRO A 185 -30.85 9.86 2.56
N GLU A 186 -30.38 11.10 2.47
CA GLU A 186 -31.21 12.30 2.41
C GLU A 186 -31.25 12.79 0.97
N GLU A 187 -32.46 13.09 0.51
CA GLU A 187 -32.69 13.68 -0.80
C GLU A 187 -32.31 15.15 -0.81
N TYR A 188 -31.66 15.59 -1.88
CA TYR A 188 -31.43 17.01 -2.16
C TYR A 188 -31.41 17.26 -3.67
N TRP A 189 -31.69 18.52 -4.05
CA TRP A 189 -31.71 18.94 -5.43
C TRP A 189 -30.69 20.02 -5.71
N THR A 190 -30.14 20.02 -6.92
CA THR A 190 -29.30 21.10 -7.44
C THR A 190 -29.94 21.64 -8.73
N ILE A 191 -29.82 22.95 -8.94
CA ILE A 191 -30.31 23.60 -10.15
C ILE A 191 -29.12 24.23 -10.86
N GLU A 192 -28.94 23.83 -12.12
CA GLU A 192 -27.90 24.36 -13.00
C GLU A 192 -28.51 25.14 -14.15
N ALA A 193 -27.94 26.31 -14.46
CA ALA A 193 -28.27 27.13 -15.60
C ALA A 193 -27.17 27.00 -16.67
N LEU A 194 -27.54 26.59 -17.87
CA LEU A 194 -26.67 26.63 -19.05
C LEU A 194 -26.83 28.02 -19.70
N LEU A 195 -25.78 28.80 -19.65
CA LEU A 195 -25.77 30.22 -20.04
C LEU A 195 -24.78 30.47 -21.17
N SER A 196 -25.02 31.52 -21.96
CA SER A 196 -24.03 32.06 -22.89
C SER A 196 -24.03 33.60 -22.83
N LYS A 197 -22.92 34.18 -23.24
CA LYS A 197 -22.84 35.61 -23.51
C LYS A 197 -23.68 35.97 -24.75
N GLU A 198 -24.32 37.12 -24.76
CA GLU A 198 -24.97 37.63 -25.95
C GLU A 198 -24.01 37.58 -27.14
N GLN A 199 -24.52 37.15 -28.27
CA GLN A 199 -23.78 37.01 -29.54
C GLN A 199 -22.64 35.95 -29.55
N GLN A 200 -22.48 35.14 -28.50
CA GLN A 200 -21.51 34.02 -28.50
C GLN A 200 -22.20 32.68 -28.39
N ARG A 201 -21.67 31.67 -29.16
CA ARG A 201 -22.21 30.29 -29.14
C ARG A 201 -21.65 29.45 -27.99
N LYS A 202 -20.57 29.91 -27.35
CA LYS A 202 -19.92 29.14 -26.26
C LYS A 202 -20.77 29.22 -25.00
N THR A 203 -21.27 28.09 -24.55
CA THR A 203 -22.06 27.96 -23.32
C THR A 203 -21.19 27.61 -22.15
N PHE A 204 -21.63 27.93 -20.94
CA PHE A 204 -21.03 27.50 -19.67
C PHE A 204 -22.14 27.24 -18.66
N THR A 205 -21.84 26.43 -17.64
CA THR A 205 -22.79 26.06 -16.58
C THR A 205 -22.56 26.91 -15.35
N ALA A 206 -23.65 27.46 -14.78
CA ALA A 206 -23.66 28.11 -13.48
C ALA A 206 -24.60 27.37 -12.54
N GLN A 207 -24.19 27.15 -11.30
CA GLN A 207 -24.96 26.44 -10.29
C GLN A 207 -25.64 27.41 -9.34
N LEU A 208 -26.91 27.16 -9.02
CA LEU A 208 -27.66 27.90 -8.00
C LEU A 208 -26.99 27.71 -6.61
N ILE A 209 -26.71 28.81 -5.93
CA ILE A 209 -26.07 28.78 -4.60
C ILE A 209 -26.97 29.38 -3.50
N GLY A 210 -27.94 30.20 -3.82
CA GLY A 210 -28.83 30.80 -2.82
C GLY A 210 -29.72 31.86 -3.38
N ARG A 211 -30.40 32.58 -2.48
CA ARG A 211 -31.07 33.86 -2.81
C ARG A 211 -30.10 34.99 -2.62
N GLN A 212 -30.21 36.06 -3.45
CA GLN A 212 -29.42 37.27 -3.28
C GLN A 212 -29.67 37.85 -1.86
N ASN A 213 -28.63 38.29 -1.20
CA ASN A 213 -28.69 38.86 0.16
C ASN A 213 -29.12 37.89 1.28
N SER A 214 -29.15 36.56 1.01
CA SER A 214 -29.42 35.59 2.05
C SER A 214 -28.18 35.30 2.90
N PRO A 215 -28.35 34.79 4.16
CA PRO A 215 -27.23 34.33 4.99
C PRO A 215 -26.41 33.23 4.32
N GLU A 216 -27.06 32.36 3.52
CA GLU A 216 -26.42 31.28 2.77
C GLU A 216 -25.51 31.84 1.67
N ALA A 217 -25.97 32.82 0.91
CA ALA A 217 -25.16 33.50 -0.09
C ALA A 217 -23.94 34.21 0.55
N ALA A 218 -24.13 34.86 1.70
CA ALA A 218 -23.05 35.48 2.47
C ALA A 218 -22.06 34.41 3.01
N ALA A 219 -22.57 33.29 3.51
CA ALA A 219 -21.74 32.15 3.97
C ALA A 219 -20.95 31.52 2.82
N ALA A 220 -21.58 31.31 1.65
CA ALA A 220 -20.91 30.82 0.46
C ALA A 220 -19.84 31.80 -0.07
N GLN A 221 -20.00 33.07 0.19
CA GLN A 221 -19.01 34.13 -0.11
C GLN A 221 -17.81 34.01 0.85
N ALA A 222 -18.05 33.93 2.15
CA ALA A 222 -17.03 33.84 3.19
C ALA A 222 -16.21 32.53 3.10
N GLN A 223 -16.85 31.42 2.73
CA GLN A 223 -16.15 30.15 2.50
C GLN A 223 -15.22 30.23 1.30
N ALA A 224 -15.67 30.76 0.18
CA ALA A 224 -14.83 30.91 -1.00
C ALA A 224 -13.58 31.76 -0.76
N ASP A 225 -13.67 32.76 0.15
CA ASP A 225 -12.55 33.59 0.60
C ASP A 225 -11.64 32.81 1.60
N GLY A 226 -12.20 31.90 2.41
CA GLY A 226 -11.49 31.01 3.33
C GLY A 226 -10.79 29.86 2.60
N GLU A 227 -11.42 29.27 1.57
CA GLU A 227 -10.85 28.22 0.73
C GLU A 227 -9.64 28.68 -0.07
N THR A 228 -9.61 29.93 -0.48
CA THR A 228 -8.45 30.55 -1.14
C THR A 228 -7.24 30.64 -0.20
N ARG A 229 -7.46 30.82 1.11
CA ARG A 229 -6.42 30.74 2.14
C ARG A 229 -6.00 29.31 2.46
N ALA A 230 -6.93 28.36 2.42
CA ALA A 230 -6.68 26.94 2.72
C ALA A 230 -6.09 26.17 1.52
N ALA A 231 -6.42 26.52 0.28
CA ALA A 231 -5.82 25.94 -0.93
C ALA A 231 -4.30 26.19 -1.03
N ASN A 232 -3.82 27.26 -0.40
CA ASN A 232 -2.39 27.52 -0.23
C ASN A 232 -1.72 26.62 0.83
N ALA A 233 -2.48 25.82 1.60
CA ALA A 233 -1.99 25.06 2.75
C ALA A 233 -2.32 23.56 2.75
N ALA A 234 -3.23 23.06 1.91
CA ALA A 234 -3.80 21.71 2.06
C ALA A 234 -3.51 20.76 0.88
N SER A 235 -3.46 19.46 1.20
CA SER A 235 -3.38 18.31 0.27
C SER A 235 -4.71 18.06 -0.44
N ASP A 236 -4.67 17.52 -1.66
CA ASP A 236 -5.77 17.28 -2.60
C ASP A 236 -6.98 16.47 -2.11
N ASP A 237 -6.92 15.85 -0.94
CA ASP A 237 -7.92 14.87 -0.47
C ASP A 237 -9.11 15.48 0.31
N ALA A 238 -9.02 16.74 0.66
CA ALA A 238 -10.04 17.44 1.45
C ALA A 238 -11.11 18.17 0.61
N SER A 239 -10.98 18.17 -0.72
CA SER A 239 -11.82 19.02 -1.59
C SER A 239 -13.21 18.47 -1.87
N GLN A 240 -13.43 17.14 -1.80
CA GLN A 240 -14.72 16.54 -2.17
C GLN A 240 -15.81 16.65 -1.08
N GLN A 241 -15.46 16.81 0.19
CA GLN A 241 -16.45 16.92 1.28
C GLN A 241 -16.77 18.35 1.71
N ARG A 242 -16.04 19.36 1.18
CA ARG A 242 -16.22 20.78 1.56
C ARG A 242 -17.21 21.56 0.71
N GLY A 243 -17.65 21.02 -0.42
CA GLY A 243 -18.41 21.75 -1.43
C GLY A 243 -19.82 22.19 -1.05
N ASP A 244 -20.40 21.75 0.05
CA ASP A 244 -21.86 21.86 0.29
C ASP A 244 -22.27 22.81 1.44
N ARG A 245 -21.31 23.33 2.21
CA ARG A 245 -21.62 24.27 3.29
C ARG A 245 -21.83 25.68 2.72
N GLY A 246 -23.02 26.21 2.89
CA GLY A 246 -23.39 27.59 2.45
C GLY A 246 -24.15 27.65 1.13
N ARG A 247 -24.64 26.54 0.60
CA ARG A 247 -25.57 26.49 -0.53
C ARG A 247 -27.00 26.40 -0.05
N ILE A 248 -27.94 26.90 -0.85
CA ILE A 248 -29.36 26.64 -0.62
C ILE A 248 -29.59 25.13 -0.62
N ARG A 249 -30.25 24.62 0.42
CA ARG A 249 -30.60 23.22 0.53
C ARG A 249 -32.04 23.06 0.01
N ILE A 250 -32.16 22.51 -1.18
CA ILE A 250 -33.46 22.16 -1.79
C ILE A 250 -33.69 20.69 -1.47
N THR A 251 -34.74 20.37 -0.71
CA THR A 251 -34.94 19.03 -0.13
C THR A 251 -36.03 18.24 -0.82
N THR A 252 -36.87 18.90 -1.64
CA THR A 252 -37.97 18.24 -2.36
C THR A 252 -38.04 18.67 -3.80
N GLU A 253 -38.67 17.86 -4.65
CA GLU A 253 -38.97 18.20 -6.03
C GLU A 253 -39.86 19.43 -6.13
N ASP A 254 -40.88 19.58 -5.26
CA ASP A 254 -41.81 20.71 -5.25
C ASP A 254 -41.08 22.05 -5.03
N GLU A 255 -40.09 22.07 -4.11
CA GLU A 255 -39.22 23.23 -3.89
C GLU A 255 -38.42 23.54 -5.16
N ALA A 256 -37.82 22.52 -5.78
CA ALA A 256 -37.06 22.70 -7.02
C ALA A 256 -37.95 23.26 -8.15
N GLN A 257 -39.16 22.74 -8.30
CA GLN A 257 -40.13 23.19 -9.30
C GLN A 257 -40.65 24.61 -9.00
N ALA A 258 -40.82 24.96 -7.74
CA ALA A 258 -41.20 26.35 -7.35
C ALA A 258 -40.09 27.33 -7.75
N ILE A 259 -38.85 27.02 -7.47
CA ILE A 259 -37.69 27.85 -7.86
C ILE A 259 -37.59 27.96 -9.38
N LEU A 260 -37.80 26.86 -10.12
CA LEU A 260 -37.80 26.91 -11.58
C LEU A 260 -38.87 27.81 -12.15
N ARG A 261 -40.08 27.84 -11.54
CA ARG A 261 -41.16 28.77 -11.94
C ARG A 261 -40.79 30.23 -11.70
N GLU A 262 -40.15 30.55 -10.58
CA GLU A 262 -39.66 31.88 -10.26
C GLU A 262 -38.54 32.32 -11.24
N LEU A 263 -37.73 31.38 -11.72
CA LEU A 263 -36.61 31.62 -12.65
C LEU A 263 -37.07 31.72 -14.13
N GLN A 264 -38.30 31.28 -14.45
CA GLN A 264 -38.86 31.40 -15.80
C GLN A 264 -39.05 32.86 -16.16
N GLY A 265 -38.38 33.31 -17.23
CA GLY A 265 -38.44 34.71 -17.68
C GLY A 265 -37.54 35.67 -16.91
N ALA A 266 -36.82 35.23 -15.90
CA ALA A 266 -35.85 36.05 -15.20
C ALA A 266 -34.69 36.47 -16.11
N ALA A 267 -34.26 37.71 -16.02
CA ALA A 267 -33.05 38.18 -16.71
C ALA A 267 -31.81 37.76 -15.94
N TYR A 268 -30.91 37.06 -16.62
CA TYR A 268 -29.62 36.61 -16.07
C TYR A 268 -28.60 37.74 -16.27
N ARG A 269 -28.07 38.28 -15.18
CA ARG A 269 -27.10 39.38 -15.23
C ARG A 269 -25.90 39.07 -14.38
N VAL A 270 -24.70 39.33 -14.89
CA VAL A 270 -23.45 39.22 -14.14
C VAL A 270 -23.42 40.30 -13.04
N LEU A 271 -23.41 39.88 -11.78
CA LEU A 271 -23.32 40.75 -10.62
C LEU A 271 -21.87 41.06 -10.27
N LYS A 272 -21.00 40.04 -10.25
CA LYS A 272 -19.62 40.17 -9.84
C LYS A 272 -18.74 39.19 -10.61
N VAL A 273 -17.57 39.67 -10.98
CA VAL A 273 -16.50 38.87 -11.53
C VAL A 273 -15.29 38.99 -10.61
N ASP A 274 -14.80 37.87 -10.09
CA ASP A 274 -13.67 37.83 -9.19
C ASP A 274 -12.59 36.95 -9.82
N GLN A 275 -11.50 37.56 -10.25
CA GLN A 275 -10.38 36.89 -10.90
C GLN A 275 -9.16 36.94 -9.99
N ARG A 276 -8.54 35.79 -9.70
CA ARG A 276 -7.42 35.68 -8.78
C ARG A 276 -6.40 34.62 -9.21
N ASP A 277 -5.13 34.93 -8.99
CA ASP A 277 -4.06 33.93 -9.11
C ASP A 277 -4.03 33.03 -7.86
N VAL A 278 -4.34 31.75 -8.03
CA VAL A 278 -4.25 30.73 -6.98
C VAL A 278 -2.99 29.90 -7.18
N ARG A 279 -2.17 29.79 -6.12
CA ARG A 279 -0.93 29.03 -6.14
C ARG A 279 -1.16 27.66 -5.52
N LYS A 280 -1.06 26.59 -6.33
CA LYS A 280 -1.12 25.21 -5.85
C LYS A 280 0.29 24.74 -5.50
N GLN A 281 0.49 24.36 -4.24
CA GLN A 281 1.79 23.91 -3.74
C GLN A 281 2.13 22.51 -4.24
N PRO A 282 3.41 22.19 -4.49
CA PRO A 282 3.84 20.84 -4.82
C PRO A 282 3.63 19.88 -3.65
N PHE A 283 3.61 18.59 -3.94
CA PHE A 283 3.47 17.54 -2.95
C PHE A 283 4.74 17.37 -2.11
N LEU A 284 4.62 16.80 -0.92
CA LEU A 284 5.77 16.32 -0.13
C LEU A 284 6.43 15.11 -0.82
N PRO A 285 7.72 14.86 -0.61
CA PRO A 285 8.36 13.60 -0.98
C PRO A 285 7.65 12.39 -0.37
N TYR A 286 7.83 11.20 -0.94
CA TYR A 286 7.13 10.02 -0.46
C TYR A 286 7.65 9.50 0.87
N THR A 287 6.70 9.19 1.76
CA THR A 287 6.82 8.20 2.83
C THR A 287 6.37 6.82 2.32
N THR A 288 6.58 5.76 3.09
CA THR A 288 6.07 4.41 2.77
C THR A 288 4.57 4.42 2.51
N SER A 289 3.80 5.06 3.37
CA SER A 289 2.33 5.10 3.29
C SER A 289 1.87 5.87 2.06
N THR A 290 2.39 7.08 1.83
CA THR A 290 1.99 7.90 0.69
C THR A 290 2.40 7.28 -0.65
N LEU A 291 3.53 6.54 -0.71
CA LEU A 291 3.91 5.76 -1.89
C LEU A 291 2.92 4.61 -2.14
N GLN A 292 2.49 3.89 -1.10
CA GLN A 292 1.52 2.81 -1.23
C GLN A 292 0.15 3.33 -1.69
N GLN A 293 -0.29 4.48 -1.19
CA GLN A 293 -1.53 5.16 -1.58
C GLN A 293 -1.50 5.55 -3.07
N ASP A 294 -0.50 6.31 -3.50
CA ASP A 294 -0.38 6.76 -4.88
C ASP A 294 -0.16 5.60 -5.86
N ALA A 295 0.64 4.60 -5.50
CA ALA A 295 0.82 3.41 -6.33
C ALA A 295 -0.50 2.60 -6.47
N SER A 296 -1.33 2.55 -5.42
CA SER A 296 -2.64 1.91 -5.48
C SER A 296 -3.62 2.66 -6.38
N VAL A 297 -3.66 3.98 -6.29
CA VAL A 297 -4.58 4.83 -7.07
C VAL A 297 -4.13 4.91 -8.53
N ARG A 298 -2.86 5.29 -8.78
CA ARG A 298 -2.34 5.62 -10.12
C ARG A 298 -1.88 4.41 -10.92
N LEU A 299 -1.26 3.42 -10.23
CA LEU A 299 -0.68 2.23 -10.90
C LEU A 299 -1.52 0.97 -10.70
N ARG A 300 -2.55 1.04 -9.87
CA ARG A 300 -3.38 -0.11 -9.48
C ARG A 300 -2.58 -1.24 -8.78
N PHE A 301 -1.45 -0.91 -8.15
CA PHE A 301 -0.63 -1.86 -7.42
C PHE A 301 -1.17 -2.09 -6.00
N LYS A 302 -1.16 -3.34 -5.55
CA LYS A 302 -1.42 -3.65 -4.14
C LYS A 302 -0.22 -3.22 -3.28
N PRO A 303 -0.40 -2.79 -2.01
CA PRO A 303 0.70 -2.39 -1.13
C PRO A 303 1.82 -3.42 -1.03
N LYS A 304 1.49 -4.71 -0.92
CA LYS A 304 2.47 -5.80 -0.93
C LYS A 304 3.32 -5.82 -2.21
N ARG A 305 2.70 -5.59 -3.36
CA ARG A 305 3.42 -5.55 -4.65
C ARG A 305 4.29 -4.30 -4.74
N THR A 306 3.76 -3.14 -4.32
CA THR A 306 4.51 -1.88 -4.26
C THR A 306 5.79 -2.03 -3.45
N MET A 307 5.68 -2.59 -2.22
CA MET A 307 6.86 -2.77 -1.36
C MET A 307 7.84 -3.80 -1.91
N SER A 308 7.36 -4.88 -2.55
CA SER A 308 8.24 -5.85 -3.22
C SER A 308 9.04 -5.24 -4.38
N LEU A 309 8.43 -4.34 -5.15
CA LEU A 309 9.11 -3.63 -6.23
C LEU A 309 10.07 -2.56 -5.69
N ALA A 310 9.66 -1.81 -4.65
CA ALA A 310 10.51 -0.84 -3.99
C ALA A 310 11.77 -1.48 -3.40
N GLN A 311 11.63 -2.66 -2.77
CA GLN A 311 12.76 -3.45 -2.26
C GLN A 311 13.76 -3.79 -3.40
N GLN A 312 13.26 -4.23 -4.55
CA GLN A 312 14.12 -4.53 -5.70
C GLN A 312 14.86 -3.30 -6.22
N LEU A 313 14.17 -2.15 -6.29
CA LEU A 313 14.79 -0.87 -6.71
C LEU A 313 15.84 -0.38 -5.71
N TYR A 314 15.63 -0.62 -4.41
CA TYR A 314 16.57 -0.29 -3.35
C TYR A 314 17.80 -1.20 -3.36
N GLU A 315 17.61 -2.54 -3.44
CA GLU A 315 18.69 -3.53 -3.34
C GLU A 315 19.66 -3.50 -4.52
N GLY A 316 19.23 -3.00 -5.66
CA GLY A 316 20.08 -2.73 -6.79
C GLY A 316 19.59 -3.32 -8.12
N ILE A 317 19.83 -2.55 -9.15
CA ILE A 317 19.53 -2.84 -10.57
C ILE A 317 20.82 -2.75 -11.37
N GLU A 318 21.01 -3.66 -12.32
CA GLU A 318 22.11 -3.58 -13.30
C GLU A 318 21.76 -2.55 -14.38
N LEU A 319 22.51 -1.47 -14.46
CA LEU A 319 22.26 -0.32 -15.36
C LEU A 319 23.24 -0.25 -16.55
N GLY A 320 23.75 -1.38 -17.01
CA GLY A 320 24.74 -1.42 -18.08
C GLY A 320 26.04 -0.72 -17.69
N ASP A 321 26.48 0.27 -18.45
CA ASP A 321 27.72 1.01 -18.20
C ASP A 321 27.76 1.78 -16.88
N ALA A 322 26.57 2.12 -16.32
CA ALA A 322 26.47 2.73 -14.99
C ALA A 322 26.67 1.74 -13.85
N GLY A 323 26.79 0.44 -14.19
CA GLY A 323 27.01 -0.63 -13.20
C GLY A 323 25.76 -1.00 -12.41
N HIS A 324 25.95 -1.71 -11.33
CA HIS A 324 24.87 -2.20 -10.47
C HIS A 324 24.74 -1.31 -9.24
N GLN A 325 23.56 -0.68 -9.02
CA GLN A 325 23.32 0.15 -7.84
C GLN A 325 21.84 0.24 -7.47
N GLY A 326 21.54 0.65 -6.24
CA GLY A 326 20.19 0.99 -5.81
C GLY A 326 19.69 2.24 -6.51
N LEU A 327 18.45 2.20 -6.99
CA LEU A 327 17.81 3.32 -7.67
C LEU A 327 17.03 4.25 -6.75
N ILE A 328 16.67 3.78 -5.57
CA ILE A 328 15.92 4.57 -4.58
C ILE A 328 16.57 4.46 -3.20
N THR A 329 16.27 5.41 -2.33
CA THR A 329 16.58 5.37 -0.89
C THR A 329 15.75 4.29 -0.20
N TYR A 330 16.08 4.01 1.06
CA TYR A 330 15.38 3.01 1.88
C TYR A 330 13.87 3.29 1.94
N MET A 331 13.08 2.29 1.58
CA MET A 331 11.64 2.46 1.32
C MET A 331 10.74 2.34 2.55
N ARG A 332 11.27 1.95 3.73
CA ARG A 332 10.50 1.90 4.97
C ARG A 332 10.81 3.14 5.80
N THR A 333 10.10 4.22 5.52
CA THR A 333 10.29 5.52 6.16
C THR A 333 8.96 6.25 6.33
N ASP A 334 8.82 6.97 7.41
CA ASP A 334 7.75 7.95 7.67
C ASP A 334 8.27 9.41 7.57
N SER A 335 9.55 9.58 7.29
CA SER A 335 10.22 10.87 7.11
C SER A 335 10.02 11.43 5.71
N THR A 336 9.87 12.74 5.61
CA THR A 336 9.90 13.51 4.34
C THR A 336 11.16 14.36 4.22
N ARG A 337 12.14 14.12 5.09
CA ARG A 337 13.46 14.79 5.05
C ARG A 337 14.24 14.38 3.81
N ILE A 338 15.02 15.29 3.28
CA ILE A 338 15.92 15.07 2.14
C ILE A 338 17.29 15.64 2.52
N SER A 339 18.37 14.92 2.23
CA SER A 339 19.74 15.41 2.46
C SER A 339 20.05 16.66 1.65
N ASP A 340 20.95 17.48 2.14
CA ASP A 340 21.31 18.74 1.48
C ASP A 340 21.95 18.52 0.09
N GLU A 341 22.74 17.45 -0.05
CA GLU A 341 23.31 17.06 -1.35
C GLU A 341 22.21 16.72 -2.38
N ALA A 342 21.21 15.93 -1.98
CA ALA A 342 20.11 15.56 -2.86
C ALA A 342 19.21 16.76 -3.20
N GLN A 343 19.00 17.69 -2.25
CA GLN A 343 18.30 18.95 -2.51
C GLN A 343 19.06 19.82 -3.52
N ALA A 344 20.37 19.94 -3.39
CA ALA A 344 21.20 20.69 -4.31
C ALA A 344 21.17 20.06 -5.71
N ALA A 345 21.32 18.74 -5.80
CA ALA A 345 21.31 18.00 -7.06
C ALA A 345 19.97 18.14 -7.82
N VAL A 346 18.84 17.98 -7.12
CA VAL A 346 17.53 18.10 -7.79
C VAL A 346 17.23 19.54 -8.22
N LYS A 347 17.61 20.57 -7.45
CA LYS A 347 17.44 21.97 -7.84
C LYS A 347 18.30 22.32 -9.06
N ASP A 348 19.52 21.78 -9.14
CA ASP A 348 20.39 21.94 -10.29
C ASP A 348 19.81 21.21 -11.53
N TYR A 349 19.30 20.00 -11.35
CA TYR A 349 18.59 19.26 -12.39
C TYR A 349 17.39 20.04 -12.95
N ILE A 350 16.51 20.57 -12.07
CA ILE A 350 15.33 21.35 -12.47
C ILE A 350 15.77 22.59 -13.27
N ARG A 351 16.83 23.28 -12.83
CA ARG A 351 17.34 24.47 -13.52
C ARG A 351 17.83 24.16 -14.93
N LYS A 352 18.48 23.00 -15.12
CA LYS A 352 19.02 22.57 -16.41
C LYS A 352 17.96 22.00 -17.35
N ALA A 353 17.02 21.21 -16.81
CA ALA A 353 16.02 20.48 -17.61
C ALA A 353 14.78 21.31 -17.96
N PHE A 354 14.44 22.31 -17.13
CA PHE A 354 13.25 23.16 -17.32
C PHE A 354 13.65 24.64 -17.43
N SER A 355 13.68 25.36 -16.31
CA SER A 355 14.17 26.75 -16.24
C SER A 355 14.43 27.16 -14.80
N LYS A 356 15.05 28.33 -14.60
CA LYS A 356 15.25 28.92 -13.27
C LYS A 356 13.92 29.18 -12.54
N GLU A 357 12.86 29.53 -13.26
CA GLU A 357 11.52 29.82 -12.72
C GLU A 357 10.82 28.59 -12.16
N HIS A 358 11.14 27.40 -12.69
CA HIS A 358 10.59 26.15 -12.19
C HIS A 358 11.25 25.67 -10.89
N VAL A 359 12.33 26.29 -10.43
CA VAL A 359 12.99 25.92 -9.17
C VAL A 359 12.22 26.47 -7.99
N GLY A 360 11.69 25.58 -7.15
CA GLY A 360 11.00 25.91 -5.90
C GLY A 360 11.94 25.94 -4.69
N ALA A 361 11.38 26.38 -3.56
CA ALA A 361 12.06 26.32 -2.26
C ALA A 361 12.39 24.91 -1.82
N GLY A 362 11.60 23.95 -2.27
CA GLY A 362 11.56 22.58 -1.79
C GLY A 362 10.54 22.44 -0.66
N ARG A 363 9.70 21.43 -0.74
CA ARG A 363 8.69 21.14 0.28
C ARG A 363 9.14 19.93 1.10
N THR A 364 9.76 20.21 2.26
CA THR A 364 10.14 19.22 3.26
C THR A 364 9.57 19.65 4.60
N THR A 365 9.39 18.73 5.55
CA THR A 365 8.84 19.08 6.89
C THR A 365 9.83 19.87 7.77
N ALA A 366 11.05 20.11 7.34
CA ALA A 366 12.08 20.81 8.10
C ALA A 366 11.84 22.33 8.31
N GLY A 367 10.69 22.89 7.98
CA GLY A 367 10.39 24.32 8.10
C GLY A 367 9.02 24.62 8.70
N LYS A 368 8.97 25.05 9.97
CA LYS A 368 7.85 25.76 10.63
C LYS A 368 6.50 25.04 10.71
N GLY A 369 6.44 23.89 11.31
CA GLY A 369 5.21 23.28 11.82
C GLY A 369 5.61 22.31 12.90
N LYS A 370 4.80 22.18 13.96
CA LYS A 370 5.01 21.18 15.00
C LYS A 370 5.43 19.88 14.33
N ALA A 371 6.70 19.47 14.49
CA ALA A 371 7.14 18.14 14.10
C ALA A 371 6.08 17.17 14.62
N LYS A 372 5.49 16.33 13.73
CA LYS A 372 4.64 15.24 14.20
C LYS A 372 5.48 14.50 15.21
N ALA A 373 5.01 14.35 16.44
CA ALA A 373 5.75 13.80 17.57
C ALA A 373 6.26 12.36 17.38
N ASN A 374 6.14 11.79 16.19
CA ASN A 374 6.35 10.38 15.87
C ASN A 374 7.25 10.15 14.63
N VAL A 375 8.05 11.12 14.18
CA VAL A 375 8.94 10.93 13.03
C VAL A 375 10.32 10.50 13.53
N GLN A 376 10.76 9.32 13.12
CA GLN A 376 12.15 8.89 13.28
C GLN A 376 13.08 9.80 12.46
N ASP A 377 13.80 10.67 13.11
CA ASP A 377 14.58 11.76 12.49
C ASP A 377 15.80 11.26 11.67
N ALA A 378 16.13 9.97 11.80
CA ALA A 378 17.30 9.37 11.15
C ALA A 378 17.07 9.00 9.67
N HIS A 379 15.81 8.88 9.21
CA HIS A 379 15.50 8.41 7.88
C HIS A 379 15.28 9.55 6.88
N GLU A 380 15.60 9.30 5.62
CA GLU A 380 15.20 10.13 4.48
C GLU A 380 13.88 9.66 3.88
N ALA A 381 13.24 10.57 3.11
CA ALA A 381 12.11 10.22 2.25
C ALA A 381 12.53 9.26 1.12
N ILE A 382 11.53 8.60 0.52
CA ILE A 382 11.75 7.75 -0.65
C ILE A 382 11.99 8.64 -1.88
N ARG A 383 13.21 8.60 -2.40
CA ARG A 383 13.67 9.38 -3.55
C ARG A 383 14.60 8.57 -4.46
N PRO A 384 14.82 8.97 -5.71
CA PRO A 384 15.91 8.41 -6.49
C PRO A 384 17.26 8.71 -5.83
N THR A 385 18.19 7.75 -5.90
CA THR A 385 19.57 7.92 -5.40
C THR A 385 20.35 8.95 -6.24
N ASP A 386 20.06 8.98 -7.53
CA ASP A 386 20.60 9.97 -8.50
C ASP A 386 19.47 10.47 -9.40
N VAL A 387 19.14 11.76 -9.28
CA VAL A 387 18.08 12.40 -10.06
C VAL A 387 18.39 12.43 -11.58
N THR A 388 19.65 12.31 -11.98
CA THR A 388 20.07 12.30 -13.39
C THR A 388 19.79 10.97 -14.09
N ILE A 389 19.51 9.90 -13.32
CA ILE A 389 18.99 8.65 -13.83
C ILE A 389 17.48 8.83 -14.02
N THR A 390 17.10 9.49 -15.11
CA THR A 390 15.68 9.71 -15.40
C THR A 390 14.96 8.39 -15.68
N PRO A 391 13.62 8.35 -15.54
CA PRO A 391 12.85 7.15 -15.87
C PRO A 391 13.16 6.60 -17.26
N GLU A 392 13.34 7.47 -18.24
CA GLU A 392 13.65 7.10 -19.64
C GLU A 392 15.02 6.42 -19.75
N ARG A 393 16.02 6.90 -19.03
CA ARG A 393 17.36 6.28 -18.97
C ARG A 393 17.34 4.93 -18.26
N ALA A 394 16.52 4.79 -17.21
CA ALA A 394 16.38 3.54 -16.46
C ALA A 394 15.52 2.48 -17.17
N LYS A 395 14.61 2.90 -18.06
CA LYS A 395 13.61 2.05 -18.71
C LYS A 395 14.16 0.76 -19.36
N PRO A 396 15.29 0.76 -20.08
CA PRO A 396 15.83 -0.46 -20.70
C PRO A 396 16.22 -1.56 -19.71
N TYR A 397 16.46 -1.19 -18.44
CA TYR A 397 16.97 -2.07 -17.38
C TYR A 397 15.90 -2.50 -16.39
N LEU A 398 14.70 -1.95 -16.51
CA LEU A 398 13.59 -2.17 -15.58
C LEU A 398 12.48 -3.01 -16.21
N SER A 399 11.87 -3.88 -15.41
CA SER A 399 10.60 -4.46 -15.79
C SER A 399 9.53 -3.37 -15.90
N ALA A 400 8.44 -3.65 -16.63
CA ALA A 400 7.35 -2.67 -16.81
C ALA A 400 6.77 -2.15 -15.48
N GLU A 401 6.68 -2.99 -14.45
CA GLU A 401 6.17 -2.59 -13.15
C GLU A 401 7.21 -1.80 -12.34
N GLN A 402 8.48 -2.21 -12.37
CA GLN A 402 9.58 -1.45 -11.76
C GLN A 402 9.69 -0.06 -12.37
N PHE A 403 9.59 0.03 -13.70
CA PHE A 403 9.61 1.31 -14.42
C PHE A 403 8.48 2.25 -13.96
N LYS A 404 7.24 1.74 -13.90
CA LYS A 404 6.09 2.54 -13.44
C LYS A 404 6.29 3.07 -12.02
N LEU A 405 6.78 2.22 -11.12
CA LEU A 405 7.01 2.61 -9.72
C LEU A 405 8.17 3.61 -9.60
N TYR A 406 9.30 3.36 -10.31
CA TYR A 406 10.43 4.28 -10.33
C TYR A 406 10.04 5.65 -10.90
N GLN A 407 9.29 5.68 -12.00
CA GLN A 407 8.79 6.91 -12.61
C GLN A 407 7.90 7.69 -11.65
N LEU A 408 7.04 7.00 -10.88
CA LEU A 408 6.19 7.63 -9.86
C LEU A 408 7.04 8.28 -8.75
N ILE A 409 8.04 7.56 -8.24
CA ILE A 409 8.95 8.05 -7.19
C ILE A 409 9.79 9.24 -7.71
N TRP A 410 10.37 9.10 -8.89
CA TRP A 410 11.19 10.14 -9.50
C TRP A 410 10.39 11.44 -9.73
N ARG A 411 9.21 11.31 -10.34
CA ARG A 411 8.33 12.46 -10.60
C ARG A 411 7.92 13.18 -9.33
N ARG A 412 7.60 12.42 -8.29
CA ARG A 412 7.20 12.99 -6.99
C ARG A 412 8.35 13.77 -6.35
N PHE A 413 9.55 13.22 -6.39
CA PHE A 413 10.75 13.86 -5.85
C PHE A 413 11.07 15.16 -6.59
N VAL A 414 11.11 15.14 -7.91
CA VAL A 414 11.37 16.36 -8.70
C VAL A 414 10.27 17.39 -8.47
N ALA A 415 9.00 16.99 -8.53
CA ALA A 415 7.85 17.86 -8.28
C ALA A 415 7.93 18.56 -6.91
N ALA A 416 8.40 17.87 -5.85
CA ALA A 416 8.52 18.43 -4.50
C ALA A 416 9.47 19.63 -4.42
N PHE A 417 10.42 19.74 -5.35
CA PHE A 417 11.40 20.84 -5.41
C PHE A 417 11.12 21.85 -6.54
N MET A 418 10.03 21.66 -7.29
CA MET A 418 9.59 22.62 -8.30
C MET A 418 8.75 23.74 -7.68
N ALA A 419 8.63 24.82 -8.40
CA ALA A 419 7.80 25.96 -8.05
C ALA A 419 6.30 25.58 -8.00
N PRO A 420 5.47 26.25 -7.19
CA PRO A 420 4.03 26.08 -7.22
C PRO A 420 3.45 26.33 -8.61
N ALA A 421 2.41 25.58 -8.95
CA ALA A 421 1.60 25.87 -10.12
C ALA A 421 0.72 27.10 -9.85
N ILE A 422 0.54 27.94 -10.85
CA ILE A 422 -0.30 29.14 -10.75
C ILE A 422 -1.49 28.97 -11.68
N PHE A 423 -2.67 29.08 -11.08
CA PHE A 423 -3.96 29.03 -11.77
C PHE A 423 -4.57 30.42 -11.76
N ASP A 424 -5.05 30.85 -12.90
CA ASP A 424 -5.99 31.95 -13.02
C ASP A 424 -7.39 31.40 -12.76
N THR A 425 -7.95 31.71 -11.61
CA THR A 425 -9.29 31.27 -11.19
C THR A 425 -10.28 32.39 -11.39
N LEU A 426 -11.35 32.10 -12.11
CA LEU A 426 -12.43 33.02 -12.40
C LEU A 426 -13.70 32.56 -11.68
N ARG A 427 -14.25 33.38 -10.84
CA ARG A 427 -15.54 33.18 -10.19
C ARG A 427 -16.52 34.27 -10.66
N ILE A 428 -17.65 33.85 -11.16
CA ILE A 428 -18.68 34.73 -11.70
C ILE A 428 -19.94 34.49 -10.89
N ASP A 429 -20.42 35.53 -10.23
CA ASP A 429 -21.69 35.59 -9.51
C ASP A 429 -22.75 36.21 -10.46
N ILE A 430 -23.85 35.49 -10.70
CA ILE A 430 -24.88 35.83 -11.66
C ILE A 430 -26.22 35.91 -10.95
N GLY A 431 -26.90 37.02 -11.04
CA GLY A 431 -28.24 37.21 -10.52
C GLY A 431 -29.31 36.82 -11.53
N ALA A 432 -30.36 36.18 -11.07
CA ALA A 432 -31.57 35.88 -11.84
C ALA A 432 -32.79 36.04 -10.93
N GLY A 433 -33.53 37.14 -11.08
CA GLY A 433 -34.55 37.55 -10.08
C GLY A 433 -33.90 37.64 -8.70
N ASP A 434 -34.50 37.00 -7.69
CA ASP A 434 -33.97 36.96 -6.33
C ASP A 434 -32.86 35.93 -6.13
N PHE A 435 -32.51 35.16 -7.14
CA PHE A 435 -31.58 34.05 -7.02
C PHE A 435 -30.16 34.41 -7.46
N LEU A 436 -29.19 33.72 -6.83
CA LEU A 436 -27.78 33.85 -7.09
C LEU A 436 -27.22 32.54 -7.64
N PHE A 437 -26.69 32.59 -8.86
CA PHE A 437 -25.96 31.54 -9.50
C PHE A 437 -24.44 31.81 -9.45
N ARG A 438 -23.64 30.78 -9.46
CA ARG A 438 -22.18 30.86 -9.52
C ARG A 438 -21.58 29.95 -10.57
N ALA A 439 -20.71 30.49 -11.41
CA ALA A 439 -19.84 29.76 -12.29
C ALA A 439 -18.38 29.87 -11.81
N ASN A 440 -17.65 28.77 -11.79
CA ASN A 440 -16.25 28.74 -11.46
C ASN A 440 -15.46 28.20 -12.65
N GLY A 441 -14.37 28.88 -13.01
CA GLY A 441 -13.42 28.46 -14.02
C GLY A 441 -12.00 28.51 -13.46
N SER A 442 -11.11 27.70 -14.00
CA SER A 442 -9.71 27.68 -13.61
C SER A 442 -8.85 27.39 -14.83
N THR A 443 -7.91 28.24 -15.14
CA THR A 443 -6.99 28.08 -16.27
C THR A 443 -5.56 28.06 -15.75
N LEU A 444 -4.77 27.13 -16.25
CA LEU A 444 -3.35 27.03 -15.86
C LEU A 444 -2.55 28.16 -16.48
N LYS A 445 -2.00 29.06 -15.64
CA LYS A 445 -1.16 30.20 -16.03
C LYS A 445 0.33 29.85 -16.05
N PHE A 446 0.77 29.12 -15.03
CA PHE A 446 2.13 28.60 -14.93
C PHE A 446 2.12 27.17 -14.42
N PRO A 447 2.73 26.21 -15.14
CA PRO A 447 2.62 24.80 -14.79
C PRO A 447 3.33 24.42 -13.49
N GLY A 448 4.45 25.10 -13.15
CA GLY A 448 5.24 24.77 -11.97
C GLY A 448 5.54 23.26 -11.91
N PHE A 449 5.20 22.60 -10.79
CA PHE A 449 5.44 21.18 -10.60
C PHE A 449 4.64 20.25 -11.53
N TYR A 450 3.55 20.73 -12.13
CA TYR A 450 2.79 19.95 -13.13
C TYR A 450 3.57 19.73 -14.44
N ALA A 451 4.68 20.40 -14.65
CA ALA A 451 5.57 20.09 -15.77
C ALA A 451 6.12 18.64 -15.73
N VAL A 452 6.17 18.04 -14.53
CA VAL A 452 6.60 16.62 -14.34
C VAL A 452 5.52 15.74 -13.75
N TRP A 453 4.55 16.30 -13.04
CA TRP A 453 3.48 15.56 -12.39
C TRP A 453 2.23 15.56 -13.26
N PRO A 454 1.72 14.37 -13.67
CA PRO A 454 0.55 14.30 -14.54
C PRO A 454 -0.67 14.87 -13.84
N ARG A 455 -1.44 15.61 -14.58
CA ARG A 455 -2.67 16.25 -14.18
C ARG A 455 -3.78 15.89 -15.18
N GLU A 456 -5.04 15.89 -14.74
CA GLU A 456 -6.20 15.86 -15.63
C GLU A 456 -6.30 17.20 -16.35
N GLU A 457 -6.79 17.20 -17.58
CA GLU A 457 -6.98 18.42 -18.36
C GLU A 457 -7.99 19.36 -17.68
N ASP A 458 -7.80 20.66 -17.85
CA ASP A 458 -8.71 21.66 -17.28
C ASP A 458 -10.10 21.50 -17.89
N ALA A 459 -11.12 21.73 -17.06
CA ALA A 459 -12.47 22.01 -17.57
C ALA A 459 -12.46 23.23 -18.50
N ASP A 460 -13.41 23.31 -19.43
CA ASP A 460 -13.50 24.40 -20.38
C ASP A 460 -13.40 25.78 -19.72
N ALA A 461 -12.50 26.60 -20.23
CA ALA A 461 -12.32 27.97 -19.74
C ALA A 461 -13.62 28.76 -19.90
N LEU A 462 -14.03 29.46 -18.83
CA LEU A 462 -15.16 30.36 -18.86
C LEU A 462 -14.93 31.51 -19.86
N PRO A 463 -15.99 32.04 -20.52
CA PRO A 463 -15.85 33.21 -21.34
C PRO A 463 -15.46 34.44 -20.47
N SER A 464 -14.80 35.43 -21.09
CA SER A 464 -14.56 36.71 -20.46
C SER A 464 -15.88 37.48 -20.34
N LEU A 465 -16.27 37.76 -19.09
CA LEU A 465 -17.50 38.49 -18.74
C LEU A 465 -17.17 39.70 -17.89
N THR A 466 -18.05 40.71 -17.93
CA THR A 466 -17.96 41.94 -17.13
C THR A 466 -19.19 42.09 -16.27
N ALA A 467 -19.03 42.78 -15.10
CA ALA A 467 -20.18 43.07 -14.25
C ALA A 467 -21.22 43.93 -14.98
N GLY A 468 -22.50 43.62 -14.81
CA GLY A 468 -23.62 44.26 -15.49
C GLY A 468 -24.02 43.61 -16.83
N GLU A 469 -23.22 42.66 -17.35
CA GLU A 469 -23.48 42.02 -18.62
C GLU A 469 -24.67 41.06 -18.54
N THR A 470 -25.55 41.08 -19.56
CA THR A 470 -26.72 40.20 -19.66
C THR A 470 -26.31 38.88 -20.33
N LEU A 471 -26.89 37.80 -19.88
CA LEU A 471 -26.62 36.43 -20.35
C LEU A 471 -27.88 35.79 -20.91
N ASN A 472 -27.73 35.00 -21.96
CA ASN A 472 -28.83 34.22 -22.53
C ASN A 472 -28.92 32.87 -21.80
N LEU A 473 -30.08 32.55 -21.26
CA LEU A 473 -30.41 31.25 -20.72
C LEU A 473 -30.75 30.27 -21.85
N HIS A 474 -30.09 29.13 -21.91
CA HIS A 474 -30.40 28.05 -22.83
C HIS A 474 -31.21 26.94 -22.16
N LYS A 475 -30.86 26.60 -20.90
CA LYS A 475 -31.51 25.50 -20.19
C LYS A 475 -31.36 25.68 -18.67
N LEU A 476 -32.44 25.38 -17.95
CA LEU A 476 -32.41 25.12 -16.52
C LEU A 476 -32.53 23.61 -16.29
N SER A 477 -31.64 23.04 -15.49
CA SER A 477 -31.60 21.60 -15.23
C SER A 477 -31.68 21.36 -13.73
N PRO A 478 -32.85 20.95 -13.19
CA PRO A 478 -32.91 20.39 -11.83
C PRO A 478 -32.35 18.99 -11.85
N THR A 479 -31.55 18.64 -10.88
CA THR A 479 -30.97 17.30 -10.72
C THR A 479 -31.17 16.81 -9.29
N GLN A 480 -31.82 15.64 -9.17
CA GLN A 480 -32.01 14.95 -7.90
C GLN A 480 -30.73 14.23 -7.47
N HIS A 481 -30.40 14.32 -6.23
CA HIS A 481 -29.27 13.64 -5.59
C HIS A 481 -29.70 13.03 -4.26
N PHE A 482 -28.97 12.04 -3.84
CA PHE A 482 -29.07 11.46 -2.50
C PHE A 482 -27.70 11.51 -1.84
N THR A 483 -27.64 11.89 -0.58
CA THR A 483 -26.42 11.79 0.20
C THR A 483 -25.91 10.34 0.20
N GLN A 484 -24.59 10.17 0.14
CA GLN A 484 -23.95 8.86 0.06
C GLN A 484 -23.33 8.49 1.41
N PRO A 485 -23.37 7.21 1.81
CA PRO A 485 -22.68 6.76 3.01
C PRO A 485 -21.16 6.92 2.85
N PRO A 486 -20.41 6.99 3.96
CA PRO A 486 -18.97 7.02 3.87
C PRO A 486 -18.44 5.79 3.10
N PRO A 487 -17.44 5.95 2.23
CA PRO A 487 -16.96 4.84 1.40
C PRO A 487 -16.26 3.78 2.25
N ARG A 488 -16.45 2.50 1.89
CA ARG A 488 -15.68 1.38 2.46
C ARG A 488 -14.19 1.56 2.22
N TYR A 489 -13.38 1.12 3.18
CA TYR A 489 -11.93 1.18 3.05
C TYR A 489 -11.43 0.33 1.89
N THR A 490 -10.47 0.89 1.16
CA THR A 490 -9.55 0.16 0.28
C THR A 490 -8.27 -0.18 1.06
N GLU A 491 -7.37 -1.01 0.50
CA GLU A 491 -6.05 -1.23 1.13
C GLU A 491 -5.31 0.10 1.39
N ALA A 492 -5.36 1.02 0.43
CA ALA A 492 -4.70 2.32 0.52
C ALA A 492 -5.33 3.24 1.57
N SER A 493 -6.66 3.38 1.57
CA SER A 493 -7.34 4.26 2.54
C SER A 493 -7.30 3.70 3.96
N LEU A 494 -7.25 2.36 4.14
CA LEU A 494 -7.02 1.74 5.44
C LEU A 494 -5.61 2.04 5.97
N ILE A 495 -4.59 1.96 5.11
CA ILE A 495 -3.21 2.31 5.49
C ILE A 495 -3.12 3.78 5.87
N LYS A 496 -3.76 4.67 5.12
CA LYS A 496 -3.85 6.10 5.45
C LYS A 496 -4.49 6.32 6.82
N GLU A 497 -5.63 5.70 7.09
CA GLU A 497 -6.34 5.78 8.37
C GLU A 497 -5.48 5.28 9.54
N LEU A 498 -4.78 4.13 9.36
CA LEU A 498 -3.86 3.60 10.36
C LEU A 498 -2.71 4.57 10.66
N GLU A 499 -2.10 5.16 9.62
CA GLU A 499 -1.03 6.15 9.76
C GLU A 499 -1.49 7.41 10.48
N GLU A 500 -2.64 7.97 10.07
CA GLU A 500 -3.21 9.20 10.66
C GLU A 500 -3.54 9.03 12.14
N ARG A 501 -3.94 7.82 12.54
CA ARG A 501 -4.19 7.44 13.94
C ARG A 501 -2.95 6.99 14.70
N GLY A 502 -1.79 6.94 14.05
CA GLY A 502 -0.52 6.50 14.67
C GLY A 502 -0.44 5.00 14.94
N ILE A 503 -1.24 4.18 14.25
CA ILE A 503 -1.34 2.74 14.43
C ILE A 503 -0.46 2.01 13.41
N GLY A 504 0.49 1.22 13.89
CA GLY A 504 1.47 0.55 13.04
C GLY A 504 2.62 1.48 12.63
N ARG A 505 3.52 0.95 11.82
CA ARG A 505 4.71 1.65 11.31
C ARG A 505 4.98 1.19 9.87
N PRO A 506 5.85 1.85 9.11
CA PRO A 506 6.17 1.50 7.72
C PRO A 506 6.43 0.00 7.47
N SER A 507 7.06 -0.69 8.40
CA SER A 507 7.33 -2.14 8.32
C SER A 507 6.09 -3.01 8.54
N THR A 508 5.03 -2.51 9.21
CA THR A 508 3.89 -3.32 9.65
C THR A 508 2.60 -3.12 8.85
N PHE A 509 2.45 -2.04 8.08
CA PHE A 509 1.20 -1.79 7.32
C PHE A 509 0.81 -2.95 6.39
N VAL A 510 1.74 -3.42 5.56
CA VAL A 510 1.48 -4.54 4.63
C VAL A 510 1.18 -5.85 5.35
N PRO A 511 1.96 -6.27 6.38
CA PRO A 511 1.62 -7.42 7.22
C PRO A 511 0.22 -7.36 7.83
N ILE A 512 -0.20 -6.20 8.36
CA ILE A 512 -1.52 -6.01 8.97
C ILE A 512 -2.62 -6.25 7.94
N VAL A 513 -2.57 -5.53 6.81
CA VAL A 513 -3.57 -5.62 5.73
C VAL A 513 -3.63 -7.03 5.13
N SER A 514 -2.47 -7.71 5.01
CA SER A 514 -2.44 -9.10 4.54
C SER A 514 -3.03 -10.06 5.58
N ALA A 515 -2.70 -9.87 6.87
CA ALA A 515 -3.14 -10.78 7.94
C ALA A 515 -4.67 -10.80 8.09
N ILE A 516 -5.35 -9.66 8.02
CA ILE A 516 -6.82 -9.61 8.15
C ILE A 516 -7.53 -10.30 6.98
N GLN A 517 -6.94 -10.28 5.78
CA GLN A 517 -7.42 -10.99 4.59
C GLN A 517 -7.12 -12.50 4.69
N ASP A 518 -5.86 -12.87 4.98
CA ASP A 518 -5.41 -14.27 5.06
C ASP A 518 -6.13 -15.05 6.17
N ARG A 519 -6.57 -14.36 7.24
CA ARG A 519 -7.36 -14.92 8.34
C ARG A 519 -8.86 -14.97 8.03
N GLY A 520 -9.31 -14.38 6.93
CA GLY A 520 -10.72 -14.35 6.54
C GLY A 520 -11.58 -13.46 7.44
N TYR A 521 -11.02 -12.44 8.08
CA TYR A 521 -11.77 -11.45 8.84
C TYR A 521 -12.46 -10.43 7.95
N VAL A 522 -11.88 -10.19 6.80
CA VAL A 522 -12.40 -9.30 5.78
C VAL A 522 -12.31 -9.97 4.41
N GLU A 523 -13.25 -9.63 3.55
CA GLU A 523 -13.25 -9.96 2.13
C GLU A 523 -13.02 -8.68 1.33
N GLN A 524 -12.43 -8.83 0.14
CA GLN A 524 -12.21 -7.73 -0.77
C GLN A 524 -13.01 -7.93 -2.05
N ALA A 525 -14.04 -7.10 -2.26
CA ALA A 525 -14.77 -6.99 -3.50
C ALA A 525 -14.57 -5.60 -4.10
N GLU A 526 -14.33 -5.48 -5.40
CA GLU A 526 -14.12 -4.21 -6.09
C GLU A 526 -13.06 -3.31 -5.41
N ARG A 527 -12.02 -3.94 -4.86
CA ARG A 527 -10.93 -3.31 -4.08
C ARG A 527 -11.36 -2.69 -2.74
N ARG A 528 -12.59 -2.89 -2.30
CA ARG A 528 -13.12 -2.40 -1.03
C ARG A 528 -13.24 -3.54 -0.04
N PHE A 529 -12.98 -3.27 1.23
CA PHE A 529 -13.12 -4.25 2.31
C PHE A 529 -14.54 -4.28 2.85
N THR A 530 -15.03 -5.49 3.07
CA THR A 530 -16.22 -5.78 3.86
C THR A 530 -15.87 -6.76 4.97
N PRO A 531 -16.35 -6.59 6.20
CA PRO A 531 -16.12 -7.56 7.25
C PRO A 531 -16.88 -8.86 6.94
N THR A 532 -16.27 -9.99 7.28
CA THR A 532 -16.97 -11.27 7.27
C THR A 532 -17.69 -11.49 8.60
N TRP A 533 -18.61 -12.45 8.65
CA TRP A 533 -19.17 -12.89 9.93
C TRP A 533 -18.08 -13.19 10.97
N LEU A 534 -17.00 -13.86 10.57
CA LEU A 534 -15.88 -14.16 11.47
C LEU A 534 -15.21 -12.88 11.98
N GLY A 535 -15.02 -11.90 11.11
CA GLY A 535 -14.45 -10.61 11.47
C GLY A 535 -15.32 -9.85 12.44
N GLU A 536 -16.62 -9.75 12.18
CA GLU A 536 -17.59 -9.10 13.07
C GLU A 536 -17.66 -9.80 14.44
N THR A 537 -17.77 -11.13 14.45
CA THR A 537 -17.81 -11.92 15.70
C THR A 537 -16.53 -11.73 16.53
N VAL A 538 -15.36 -11.81 15.91
CA VAL A 538 -14.10 -11.60 16.62
C VAL A 538 -13.99 -10.17 17.13
N ASN A 539 -14.37 -9.18 16.33
CA ASN A 539 -14.37 -7.78 16.74
C ASN A 539 -15.31 -7.54 17.96
N GLU A 540 -16.51 -8.11 17.94
CA GLU A 540 -17.46 -8.01 19.05
C GLU A 540 -16.90 -8.61 20.33
N LEU A 541 -16.39 -9.85 20.27
CA LEU A 541 -15.77 -10.51 21.43
C LEU A 541 -14.55 -9.74 21.95
N MET A 542 -13.71 -9.25 21.06
CA MET A 542 -12.54 -8.45 21.44
C MET A 542 -12.95 -7.13 22.09
N ARG A 543 -13.95 -6.43 21.57
CA ARG A 543 -14.47 -5.18 22.18
C ARG A 543 -15.08 -5.41 23.56
N LYS A 544 -15.78 -6.55 23.75
CA LYS A 544 -16.45 -6.87 25.01
C LYS A 544 -15.48 -7.29 26.11
N HIS A 545 -14.45 -8.08 25.78
CA HIS A 545 -13.62 -8.75 26.78
C HIS A 545 -12.16 -8.25 26.81
N PHE A 546 -11.71 -7.53 25.78
CA PHE A 546 -10.35 -7.00 25.59
C PHE A 546 -10.43 -5.59 25.01
N GLY A 547 -11.24 -4.74 25.63
CA GLY A 547 -11.59 -3.41 25.13
C GLY A 547 -10.38 -2.53 24.89
N ASP A 548 -9.41 -2.54 25.80
CA ASP A 548 -8.20 -1.74 25.74
C ASP A 548 -7.28 -2.19 24.58
N ILE A 549 -7.14 -3.50 24.38
CA ILE A 549 -6.29 -4.06 23.29
C ILE A 549 -6.80 -3.66 21.90
N VAL A 550 -8.09 -3.49 21.73
CA VAL A 550 -8.69 -3.05 20.47
C VAL A 550 -9.03 -1.56 20.44
N ASP A 551 -8.69 -0.83 21.51
CA ASP A 551 -8.85 0.62 21.51
C ASP A 551 -7.81 1.28 20.60
N ILE A 552 -8.29 2.25 19.82
CA ILE A 552 -7.50 2.96 18.82
C ILE A 552 -6.43 3.80 19.50
N ASN A 553 -6.81 4.57 20.53
CA ASN A 553 -5.91 5.47 21.22
C ASN A 553 -4.89 4.69 22.06
N PHE A 554 -5.32 3.63 22.73
CA PHE A 554 -4.44 2.72 23.47
C PHE A 554 -3.38 2.10 22.55
N THR A 555 -3.81 1.60 21.37
CA THR A 555 -2.85 1.03 20.41
C THR A 555 -1.86 2.06 19.88
N ALA A 556 -2.31 3.28 19.60
CA ALA A 556 -1.44 4.38 19.21
C ALA A 556 -0.46 4.78 20.35
N ASP A 557 -0.92 4.74 21.61
CA ASP A 557 -0.09 4.99 22.77
C ASP A 557 1.01 3.92 22.95
N MET A 558 0.65 2.65 22.76
CA MET A 558 1.61 1.55 22.72
C MET A 558 2.71 1.74 21.67
N GLU A 559 2.33 2.20 20.46
CA GLU A 559 3.34 2.52 19.42
C GLU A 559 4.25 3.68 19.86
N ARG A 560 3.71 4.72 20.53
CA ARG A 560 4.51 5.83 21.08
C ARG A 560 5.44 5.37 22.20
N LYS A 561 4.99 4.46 23.09
CA LYS A 561 5.82 3.87 24.13
C LYS A 561 6.98 3.07 23.53
N LEU A 562 6.73 2.31 22.44
CA LEU A 562 7.80 1.62 21.72
C LEU A 562 8.80 2.57 21.05
N ASP A 563 8.34 3.74 20.56
CA ASP A 563 9.22 4.79 20.05
C ASP A 563 10.05 5.41 21.20
N SER A 564 9.45 5.61 22.38
CA SER A 564 10.16 6.09 23.57
C SER A 564 11.24 5.10 24.07
N VAL A 565 11.04 3.79 23.90
CA VAL A 565 12.09 2.78 24.16
C VAL A 565 13.24 2.93 23.15
N GLU A 566 12.94 3.15 21.88
CA GLU A 566 13.93 3.39 20.83
C GLU A 566 14.77 4.64 21.10
N GLU A 567 14.14 5.69 21.61
CA GLU A 567 14.81 6.93 22.01
C GLU A 567 15.58 6.82 23.35
N GLY A 568 15.55 5.65 24.00
CA GLY A 568 16.17 5.41 25.28
C GLY A 568 15.50 6.11 26.48
N LYS A 569 14.28 6.63 26.29
CA LYS A 569 13.51 7.36 27.32
C LYS A 569 12.70 6.45 28.24
N GLN A 570 12.47 5.19 27.85
CA GLN A 570 11.68 4.23 28.60
C GLN A 570 12.34 2.86 28.62
N VAL A 571 12.27 2.20 29.77
CA VAL A 571 12.74 0.82 29.94
C VAL A 571 11.65 -0.15 29.44
N TRP A 572 12.00 -0.98 28.47
CA TRP A 572 11.05 -1.86 27.80
C TRP A 572 10.42 -2.93 28.72
N THR A 573 11.13 -3.39 29.74
CA THR A 573 10.61 -4.39 30.71
C THR A 573 9.57 -3.81 31.64
N GLU A 574 9.72 -2.56 32.08
CA GLU A 574 8.73 -1.86 32.90
C GLU A 574 7.43 -1.66 32.13
N PHE A 575 7.54 -1.16 30.93
CA PHE A 575 6.40 -1.01 30.01
C PHE A 575 5.63 -2.32 29.80
N LEU A 576 6.34 -3.44 29.59
CA LEU A 576 5.70 -4.75 29.40
C LEU A 576 5.07 -5.29 30.70
N LYS A 577 5.61 -4.96 31.85
CA LYS A 577 5.10 -5.38 33.15
C LYS A 577 3.72 -4.77 33.41
N ASP A 578 3.58 -3.48 33.19
CA ASP A 578 2.30 -2.77 33.34
C ASP A 578 1.25 -3.36 32.38
N PHE A 579 1.60 -3.44 31.09
CA PHE A 579 0.72 -4.03 30.08
C PHE A 579 0.29 -5.48 30.41
N TYR A 580 1.21 -6.31 30.89
CA TYR A 580 0.91 -7.72 31.16
C TYR A 580 0.02 -7.90 32.39
N ALA A 581 0.11 -7.00 33.36
CA ALA A 581 -0.77 -7.01 34.53
C ALA A 581 -2.22 -6.79 34.09
N GLU A 582 -2.48 -5.76 33.28
CA GLU A 582 -3.82 -5.46 32.71
C GLU A 582 -4.33 -6.62 31.84
N LEU A 583 -3.50 -7.11 30.91
CA LEU A 583 -3.85 -8.22 30.03
C LEU A 583 -4.24 -9.49 30.82
N ARG A 584 -3.57 -9.77 31.94
CA ARG A 584 -3.87 -10.95 32.76
C ARG A 584 -5.26 -10.89 33.37
N GLU A 585 -5.63 -9.74 33.91
CA GLU A 585 -6.95 -9.51 34.50
C GLU A 585 -8.07 -9.64 33.44
N GLU A 586 -7.86 -9.06 32.25
CA GLU A 586 -8.78 -9.22 31.13
C GLU A 586 -8.92 -10.68 30.69
N LEU A 587 -7.82 -11.45 30.65
CA LEU A 587 -7.84 -12.87 30.28
C LEU A 587 -8.60 -13.72 31.30
N GLU A 588 -8.41 -13.48 32.59
CA GLU A 588 -9.11 -14.20 33.67
C GLU A 588 -10.62 -13.95 33.57
N ARG A 589 -11.05 -12.69 33.43
CA ARG A 589 -12.47 -12.33 33.20
C ARG A 589 -13.03 -12.94 31.92
N ALA A 590 -12.27 -12.86 30.82
CA ALA A 590 -12.72 -13.38 29.53
C ALA A 590 -12.83 -14.92 29.52
N GLU A 591 -12.00 -15.63 30.28
CA GLU A 591 -12.08 -17.10 30.39
C GLU A 591 -13.38 -17.56 31.06
N GLU A 592 -13.89 -16.82 32.04
CA GLU A 592 -15.15 -17.06 32.75
C GLU A 592 -16.37 -16.61 31.95
N GLU A 593 -16.35 -15.39 31.41
CA GLU A 593 -17.55 -14.75 30.86
C GLU A 593 -17.78 -15.05 29.38
N MET A 594 -16.70 -15.34 28.60
CA MET A 594 -16.82 -15.51 27.15
C MET A 594 -17.55 -16.79 26.77
N GLY A 595 -18.77 -16.64 26.29
CA GLY A 595 -19.63 -17.75 25.83
C GLY A 595 -19.10 -18.36 24.51
N LYS A 596 -19.60 -19.55 24.19
CA LYS A 596 -19.32 -20.21 22.91
C LYS A 596 -20.21 -19.62 21.81
N VAL A 597 -19.61 -19.12 20.74
CA VAL A 597 -20.36 -18.56 19.62
C VAL A 597 -20.71 -19.67 18.63
N GLN A 598 -21.96 -19.76 18.27
CA GLN A 598 -22.43 -20.67 17.23
C GLN A 598 -22.31 -19.96 15.86
N LYS A 599 -21.77 -20.68 14.88
CA LYS A 599 -21.75 -20.16 13.52
C LYS A 599 -23.19 -19.99 13.01
N PRO A 600 -23.51 -18.89 12.34
CA PRO A 600 -24.78 -18.78 11.65
C PRO A 600 -24.90 -19.94 10.65
N VAL A 601 -26.04 -20.56 10.67
CA VAL A 601 -26.40 -21.66 9.78
C VAL A 601 -27.52 -21.13 8.91
N GLU A 602 -27.28 -21.06 7.61
CA GLU A 602 -28.29 -20.66 6.66
C GLU A 602 -29.17 -21.89 6.36
N GLU A 603 -30.46 -21.77 6.67
CA GLU A 603 -31.45 -22.79 6.31
C GLU A 603 -31.81 -22.62 4.83
N LEU A 604 -31.74 -23.72 4.11
CA LEU A 604 -32.10 -23.74 2.69
C LEU A 604 -33.56 -24.17 2.56
N ASP A 605 -34.26 -23.58 1.59
CA ASP A 605 -35.66 -23.99 1.25
C ASP A 605 -35.71 -25.37 0.57
N GLU A 606 -34.82 -26.29 1.02
CA GLU A 606 -34.71 -27.64 0.50
C GLU A 606 -34.82 -28.66 1.64
N ALA A 607 -35.68 -29.67 1.44
CA ALA A 607 -35.83 -30.79 2.39
C ALA A 607 -34.75 -31.87 2.15
N CYS A 608 -34.30 -32.48 3.22
CA CYS A 608 -33.40 -33.60 3.19
C CYS A 608 -34.02 -34.83 2.48
N PRO A 609 -33.38 -35.38 1.44
CA PRO A 609 -33.94 -36.53 0.75
C PRO A 609 -33.95 -37.82 1.57
N GLN A 610 -33.27 -37.87 2.73
CA GLN A 610 -33.24 -39.03 3.60
C GLN A 610 -34.27 -38.97 4.76
N CYS A 611 -34.59 -37.80 5.30
CA CYS A 611 -35.40 -37.67 6.49
C CYS A 611 -36.42 -36.52 6.46
N GLY A 612 -36.54 -35.78 5.35
CA GLY A 612 -37.48 -34.66 5.19
C GLY A 612 -37.22 -33.41 6.03
N LYS A 613 -36.20 -33.38 6.91
CA LYS A 613 -35.85 -32.21 7.70
C LYS A 613 -35.15 -31.15 6.80
N PRO A 614 -35.19 -29.85 7.12
CA PRO A 614 -34.53 -28.81 6.36
C PRO A 614 -33.04 -29.08 6.15
N LEU A 615 -32.51 -28.63 5.00
CA LEU A 615 -31.09 -28.66 4.73
C LEU A 615 -30.43 -27.34 5.14
N LEU A 616 -29.23 -27.46 5.71
CA LEU A 616 -28.47 -26.34 6.27
C LEU A 616 -27.18 -26.15 5.47
N LEU A 617 -26.92 -24.90 5.06
CA LEU A 617 -25.62 -24.51 4.50
C LEU A 617 -24.64 -24.26 5.63
N ARG A 618 -23.63 -25.11 5.74
CA ARG A 618 -22.56 -25.03 6.74
C ARG A 618 -21.23 -24.73 6.10
N THR A 619 -20.36 -24.04 6.83
CA THR A 619 -18.98 -23.75 6.38
C THR A 619 -17.99 -24.63 7.15
N SER A 620 -17.08 -25.30 6.43
CA SER A 620 -15.96 -26.08 6.99
C SER A 620 -14.62 -25.51 6.53
N ARG A 621 -13.51 -26.04 7.08
CA ARG A 621 -12.15 -25.71 6.62
C ARG A 621 -11.91 -26.05 5.14
N PHE A 622 -12.77 -26.86 4.52
CA PHE A 622 -12.68 -27.26 3.12
C PHE A 622 -13.67 -26.48 2.21
N GLY A 623 -14.42 -25.53 2.76
CA GLY A 623 -15.43 -24.75 2.05
C GLY A 623 -16.84 -24.98 2.56
N LYS A 624 -17.82 -24.39 1.87
CA LYS A 624 -19.25 -24.52 2.15
C LYS A 624 -19.73 -25.91 1.76
N PHE A 625 -20.63 -26.51 2.57
CA PHE A 625 -21.29 -27.77 2.29
C PHE A 625 -22.70 -27.73 2.84
N ILE A 626 -23.57 -28.54 2.26
CA ILE A 626 -24.97 -28.68 2.68
C ILE A 626 -25.08 -29.93 3.53
N SER A 627 -25.73 -29.84 4.70
CA SER A 627 -26.00 -30.98 5.58
C SER A 627 -27.43 -30.94 6.12
N CYS A 628 -27.95 -32.10 6.47
CA CYS A 628 -29.27 -32.17 7.15
C CYS A 628 -29.23 -31.48 8.51
N SER A 629 -30.32 -30.79 8.86
CA SER A 629 -30.54 -30.24 10.22
C SER A 629 -30.65 -31.31 11.28
N GLY A 630 -31.05 -32.54 10.91
CA GLY A 630 -31.17 -33.68 11.79
C GLY A 630 -29.86 -34.42 12.12
N TYR A 631 -28.68 -33.85 11.83
CA TYR A 631 -27.43 -34.46 12.28
C TYR A 631 -27.32 -34.40 13.82
N PRO A 632 -26.90 -35.48 14.49
CA PRO A 632 -26.25 -36.70 13.99
C PRO A 632 -27.17 -37.84 13.52
N GLU A 633 -28.48 -37.82 13.82
CA GLU A 633 -29.41 -38.89 13.45
C GLU A 633 -29.49 -39.11 11.92
N CYS A 634 -29.43 -38.02 11.17
CA CYS A 634 -29.32 -38.04 9.71
C CYS A 634 -27.94 -37.54 9.23
N SER A 635 -27.18 -38.42 8.61
CA SER A 635 -25.81 -38.09 8.14
C SER A 635 -25.74 -37.54 6.71
N TYR A 636 -26.88 -37.14 6.14
CA TYR A 636 -26.92 -36.59 4.80
C TYR A 636 -26.06 -35.33 4.65
N LYS A 637 -25.17 -35.32 3.70
CA LYS A 637 -24.32 -34.18 3.33
C LYS A 637 -24.00 -34.18 1.84
N ARG A 638 -23.95 -32.97 1.26
CA ARG A 638 -23.48 -32.77 -0.13
C ARG A 638 -22.58 -31.53 -0.20
N THR A 639 -21.73 -31.48 -1.24
CA THR A 639 -20.90 -30.30 -1.49
C THR A 639 -21.78 -29.15 -1.99
N PHE A 640 -21.59 -27.97 -1.44
CA PHE A 640 -22.20 -26.76 -1.99
C PHE A 640 -21.45 -26.38 -3.26
N VAL A 641 -22.17 -26.20 -4.35
CA VAL A 641 -21.62 -25.80 -5.65
C VAL A 641 -22.35 -24.55 -6.11
N THR A 642 -21.59 -23.53 -6.52
CA THR A 642 -22.15 -22.29 -7.06
C THR A 642 -22.47 -22.54 -8.54
N LYS A 643 -23.76 -22.53 -8.89
CA LYS A 643 -24.20 -22.59 -10.27
C LYS A 643 -23.85 -21.28 -10.98
N THR A 644 -23.41 -21.35 -12.22
CA THR A 644 -23.07 -20.17 -13.03
C THR A 644 -24.26 -19.63 -13.82
N GLY A 645 -25.35 -20.38 -13.88
CA GLY A 645 -26.51 -20.12 -14.75
C GLY A 645 -26.31 -20.56 -16.21
N ALA A 646 -25.08 -20.94 -16.59
CA ALA A 646 -24.80 -21.45 -17.93
C ALA A 646 -24.86 -22.97 -17.94
N HIS A 647 -25.22 -23.56 -19.10
CA HIS A 647 -25.39 -24.99 -19.30
C HIS A 647 -24.20 -25.63 -20.02
N CYS A 648 -23.97 -26.88 -19.72
CA CYS A 648 -22.91 -27.66 -20.32
C CYS A 648 -23.26 -27.97 -21.82
N PRO A 649 -22.36 -27.66 -22.77
CA PRO A 649 -22.62 -27.93 -24.18
C PRO A 649 -22.61 -29.43 -24.55
N LYS A 650 -22.13 -30.31 -23.61
CA LYS A 650 -22.10 -31.78 -23.87
C LYS A 650 -23.39 -32.49 -23.45
N ASP A 651 -23.96 -32.13 -22.29
CA ASP A 651 -25.09 -32.88 -21.71
C ASP A 651 -26.23 -31.99 -21.18
N GLY A 652 -26.15 -30.66 -21.37
CA GLY A 652 -27.15 -29.70 -20.90
C GLY A 652 -27.17 -29.47 -19.39
N GLY A 653 -26.34 -30.17 -18.59
CA GLY A 653 -26.29 -30.01 -17.16
C GLY A 653 -25.73 -28.63 -16.76
N ASP A 654 -25.99 -28.19 -15.51
CA ASP A 654 -25.47 -26.92 -14.99
C ASP A 654 -23.96 -26.86 -14.97
N LEU A 655 -23.38 -25.74 -15.38
CA LEU A 655 -21.97 -25.46 -15.14
C LEU A 655 -21.79 -24.85 -13.75
N VAL A 656 -20.89 -25.44 -12.95
CA VAL A 656 -20.64 -25.09 -11.55
C VAL A 656 -19.20 -24.67 -11.31
N GLU A 657 -19.02 -23.69 -10.43
CA GLU A 657 -17.68 -23.27 -10.01
C GLU A 657 -17.02 -24.36 -9.14
N ARG A 658 -15.80 -24.71 -9.45
CA ARG A 658 -14.98 -25.64 -8.69
C ARG A 658 -13.58 -25.06 -8.45
N ARG A 659 -12.89 -25.56 -7.43
CA ARG A 659 -11.50 -25.19 -7.14
C ARG A 659 -10.59 -26.42 -7.20
N GLY A 660 -9.49 -26.28 -7.91
CA GLY A 660 -8.47 -27.35 -8.03
C GLY A 660 -7.80 -27.62 -6.68
N ARG A 661 -7.87 -28.89 -6.20
CA ARG A 661 -7.32 -29.29 -4.87
C ARG A 661 -5.84 -28.97 -4.68
N LYS A 662 -5.02 -29.03 -5.73
CA LYS A 662 -3.57 -28.79 -5.66
C LYS A 662 -3.18 -27.34 -5.98
N THR A 663 -3.92 -26.67 -6.82
CA THR A 663 -3.56 -25.35 -7.37
C THR A 663 -4.37 -24.20 -6.76
N GLY A 664 -5.50 -24.50 -6.10
CA GLY A 664 -6.43 -23.49 -5.61
C GLY A 664 -7.12 -22.66 -6.71
N LYS A 665 -6.80 -22.90 -7.99
CA LYS A 665 -7.38 -22.15 -9.12
C LYS A 665 -8.83 -22.53 -9.32
N VAL A 666 -9.64 -21.50 -9.61
CA VAL A 666 -11.05 -21.67 -10.00
C VAL A 666 -11.11 -22.22 -11.42
N PHE A 667 -12.05 -23.12 -11.67
CA PHE A 667 -12.43 -23.64 -12.96
C PHE A 667 -13.93 -23.97 -12.93
N TYR A 668 -14.54 -24.12 -14.08
CA TYR A 668 -15.98 -24.41 -14.22
C TYR A 668 -16.15 -25.76 -14.87
N GLY A 669 -16.94 -26.63 -14.24
CA GLY A 669 -17.17 -27.97 -14.72
C GLY A 669 -18.65 -28.34 -14.68
N CYS A 670 -19.03 -29.34 -15.45
CA CYS A 670 -20.39 -29.86 -15.43
C CYS A 670 -20.77 -30.41 -14.04
N ALA A 671 -21.98 -30.12 -13.59
CA ALA A 671 -22.53 -30.65 -12.35
C ALA A 671 -22.63 -32.17 -12.35
N ASN A 672 -22.82 -32.78 -13.52
CA ASN A 672 -23.01 -34.20 -13.71
C ASN A 672 -21.70 -35.01 -13.72
N TYR A 673 -20.57 -34.39 -13.31
CA TYR A 673 -19.32 -35.15 -13.13
C TYR A 673 -19.47 -36.27 -12.09
N PRO A 674 -19.03 -37.51 -12.32
CA PRO A 674 -18.10 -37.97 -13.36
C PRO A 674 -18.75 -38.39 -14.70
N THR A 675 -20.06 -38.43 -14.83
CA THR A 675 -20.75 -38.84 -16.05
C THR A 675 -20.42 -37.90 -17.22
N CYS A 676 -20.29 -36.59 -16.96
CA CYS A 676 -19.82 -35.59 -17.91
C CYS A 676 -18.52 -34.96 -17.41
N ASP A 677 -17.49 -34.99 -18.25
CA ASP A 677 -16.14 -34.47 -17.93
C ASP A 677 -15.87 -33.06 -18.47
N PHE A 678 -16.91 -32.37 -18.95
CA PHE A 678 -16.76 -31.04 -19.53
C PHE A 678 -16.23 -30.02 -18.50
N VAL A 679 -15.21 -29.25 -18.91
CA VAL A 679 -14.55 -28.28 -18.05
C VAL A 679 -14.06 -27.09 -18.88
N VAL A 680 -14.22 -25.87 -18.33
CA VAL A 680 -13.62 -24.64 -18.84
C VAL A 680 -12.94 -23.84 -17.74
N TRP A 681 -11.92 -23.08 -18.11
CA TRP A 681 -11.10 -22.31 -17.15
C TRP A 681 -11.56 -20.86 -16.99
N ASP A 682 -12.22 -20.33 -18.03
CA ASP A 682 -12.76 -18.99 -18.05
C ASP A 682 -14.23 -19.01 -17.62
N ARG A 683 -14.72 -17.90 -17.07
CA ARG A 683 -16.10 -17.81 -16.55
C ARG A 683 -17.12 -18.02 -17.66
N PRO A 684 -17.98 -19.04 -17.58
CA PRO A 684 -19.05 -19.24 -18.55
C PRO A 684 -20.13 -18.18 -18.39
N LEU A 685 -20.71 -17.74 -19.51
CA LEU A 685 -21.78 -16.75 -19.57
C LEU A 685 -23.10 -17.43 -19.90
N THR A 686 -24.20 -16.83 -19.47
CA THR A 686 -25.58 -17.31 -19.77
C THR A 686 -26.04 -16.94 -21.15
N VAL A 687 -25.42 -15.95 -21.78
CA VAL A 687 -25.74 -15.48 -23.13
C VAL A 687 -25.03 -16.37 -24.13
N PRO A 688 -25.75 -16.94 -25.12
CA PRO A 688 -25.18 -17.79 -26.17
C PRO A 688 -24.40 -16.97 -27.21
N CYS A 689 -23.51 -17.62 -27.91
CA CYS A 689 -22.78 -17.02 -29.03
C CYS A 689 -23.74 -16.60 -30.14
N PRO A 690 -23.69 -15.36 -30.65
CA PRO A 690 -24.61 -14.90 -31.71
C PRO A 690 -24.41 -15.62 -33.06
N GLU A 691 -23.23 -16.21 -33.32
CA GLU A 691 -22.95 -16.94 -34.55
C GLU A 691 -23.37 -18.42 -34.53
N CYS A 692 -23.02 -19.14 -33.44
CA CYS A 692 -23.18 -20.59 -33.41
C CYS A 692 -24.03 -21.09 -32.23
N GLN A 693 -24.63 -20.19 -31.45
CA GLN A 693 -25.41 -20.51 -30.24
C GLN A 693 -24.63 -21.29 -29.18
N GLY A 694 -23.29 -21.41 -29.34
CA GLY A 694 -22.42 -22.11 -28.42
C GLY A 694 -22.13 -21.33 -27.13
N LEU A 695 -21.50 -22.00 -26.17
CA LEU A 695 -21.14 -21.43 -24.87
C LEU A 695 -20.09 -20.31 -25.02
N LEU A 696 -20.40 -19.15 -24.46
CA LEU A 696 -19.44 -18.04 -24.31
C LEU A 696 -18.71 -18.16 -22.96
N THR A 697 -17.39 -17.91 -22.96
CA THR A 697 -16.58 -17.82 -21.76
C THR A 697 -15.84 -16.49 -21.72
N LEU A 698 -15.76 -15.86 -20.54
CA LEU A 698 -15.09 -14.57 -20.34
C LEU A 698 -13.73 -14.79 -19.63
N PRO A 699 -12.61 -14.59 -20.34
CA PRO A 699 -11.29 -14.63 -19.72
C PRO A 699 -11.13 -13.55 -18.67
N ASN A 700 -10.48 -13.88 -17.55
CA ASN A 700 -10.31 -12.97 -16.41
C ASN A 700 -9.59 -11.68 -16.83
N GLY A 701 -10.20 -10.53 -16.55
CA GLY A 701 -9.65 -9.21 -16.85
C GLY A 701 -9.79 -8.77 -18.31
N LYS A 702 -10.63 -9.43 -19.10
CA LYS A 702 -10.98 -9.02 -20.47
C LYS A 702 -12.46 -8.63 -20.56
N GLU A 703 -12.77 -7.74 -21.49
CA GLU A 703 -14.13 -7.32 -21.82
C GLU A 703 -14.75 -8.16 -22.95
N GLU A 704 -13.91 -8.91 -23.66
CA GLU A 704 -14.32 -9.75 -24.80
C GLU A 704 -14.48 -11.21 -24.35
N ALA A 705 -15.69 -11.73 -24.53
CA ALA A 705 -15.97 -13.14 -24.35
C ALA A 705 -15.51 -13.96 -25.57
N VAL A 706 -15.18 -15.23 -25.33
CA VAL A 706 -14.71 -16.15 -26.36
C VAL A 706 -15.70 -17.31 -26.48
N CYS A 707 -16.18 -17.62 -27.68
CA CYS A 707 -16.98 -18.81 -27.91
C CYS A 707 -16.14 -20.08 -27.86
N VAL A 708 -16.58 -21.06 -27.05
CA VAL A 708 -15.89 -22.34 -26.90
C VAL A 708 -15.98 -23.19 -28.20
N ASN A 709 -17.04 -22.99 -29.01
CA ASN A 709 -17.30 -23.81 -30.20
C ASN A 709 -16.65 -23.22 -31.46
N CYS A 710 -16.93 -21.94 -31.82
CA CYS A 710 -16.46 -21.33 -33.06
C CYS A 710 -15.26 -20.39 -32.89
N GLY A 711 -14.86 -20.06 -31.63
CA GLY A 711 -13.77 -19.14 -31.39
C GLY A 711 -14.10 -17.65 -31.60
N ALA A 712 -15.36 -17.30 -31.86
CA ALA A 712 -15.79 -15.90 -32.00
C ALA A 712 -15.44 -15.07 -30.75
N LEU A 713 -14.95 -13.86 -30.97
CA LEU A 713 -14.72 -12.84 -29.93
C LEU A 713 -15.96 -11.93 -29.88
N VAL A 714 -16.59 -11.86 -28.71
CA VAL A 714 -17.89 -11.20 -28.53
C VAL A 714 -17.78 -10.11 -27.47
N ARG A 715 -18.16 -8.88 -27.81
CA ARG A 715 -18.37 -7.75 -26.90
C ARG A 715 -19.84 -7.59 -26.51
N GLY A 716 -20.08 -6.90 -25.39
CA GLY A 716 -21.44 -6.63 -24.89
C GLY A 716 -22.16 -7.84 -24.35
N ALA A 717 -21.50 -8.98 -24.22
CA ALA A 717 -22.11 -10.22 -23.73
C ALA A 717 -22.58 -10.13 -22.26
N LEU A 718 -22.00 -9.24 -21.46
CA LEU A 718 -22.41 -8.96 -20.07
C LEU A 718 -23.59 -7.98 -20.02
N GLU A 719 -23.76 -7.14 -21.02
CA GLU A 719 -24.78 -6.09 -21.14
C GLU A 719 -26.04 -6.58 -21.86
N GLY A 720 -26.06 -7.86 -22.23
CA GLY A 720 -27.19 -8.48 -22.91
C GLY A 720 -27.30 -8.18 -24.44
N ALA A 721 -26.30 -7.47 -25.00
CA ALA A 721 -26.23 -7.13 -26.42
C ALA A 721 -24.92 -7.67 -27.05
N PRO A 722 -24.81 -8.99 -27.27
CA PRO A 722 -23.58 -9.60 -27.76
C PRO A 722 -23.33 -9.29 -29.24
N VAL A 723 -22.19 -8.70 -29.58
CA VAL A 723 -21.76 -8.40 -30.96
C VAL A 723 -20.42 -9.09 -31.24
N VAL A 724 -20.28 -9.80 -32.34
CA VAL A 724 -19.02 -10.41 -32.77
C VAL A 724 -18.10 -9.33 -33.29
N VAL A 725 -16.90 -9.26 -32.73
CA VAL A 725 -15.85 -8.28 -33.09
C VAL A 725 -14.65 -8.92 -33.78
N GLY A 726 -14.62 -10.25 -33.87
CA GLY A 726 -13.57 -11.01 -34.56
C GLY A 726 -13.57 -12.48 -34.16
N HIS A 727 -12.54 -13.21 -34.59
CA HIS A 727 -12.32 -14.60 -34.22
C HIS A 727 -10.92 -14.81 -33.67
N ARG A 728 -10.80 -15.72 -32.74
CA ARG A 728 -9.50 -16.17 -32.25
C ARG A 728 -8.81 -17.00 -33.31
N ALA A 729 -7.55 -16.67 -33.67
CA ALA A 729 -6.78 -17.51 -34.56
C ALA A 729 -6.74 -18.95 -34.01
N PRO A 730 -6.91 -20.00 -34.85
CA PRO A 730 -6.84 -21.39 -34.42
C PRO A 730 -5.46 -21.61 -33.72
N GLU A 731 -5.50 -22.00 -32.46
CA GLU A 731 -4.31 -22.38 -31.72
C GLU A 731 -3.75 -23.64 -32.36
N ALA A 732 -2.60 -23.57 -33.04
CA ALA A 732 -1.92 -24.73 -33.57
C ALA A 732 -1.75 -25.75 -32.44
N GLU A 733 -2.23 -26.98 -32.69
CA GLU A 733 -2.20 -28.07 -31.72
C GLU A 733 -0.80 -28.23 -31.13
N ARG A 734 -0.62 -27.81 -29.90
CA ARG A 734 0.54 -28.18 -29.11
C ARG A 734 0.40 -29.66 -28.74
N PRO A 735 1.38 -30.54 -29.09
CA PRO A 735 1.27 -31.95 -28.79
C PRO A 735 1.05 -32.17 -27.29
N ARG A 736 -0.05 -32.84 -26.96
CA ARG A 736 -0.37 -33.30 -25.60
C ARG A 736 0.79 -34.14 -25.08
N ARG A 737 1.56 -33.68 -24.11
CA ARG A 737 2.47 -34.55 -23.36
C ARG A 737 1.65 -35.69 -22.76
N ALA A 738 1.87 -36.88 -23.26
CA ALA A 738 1.30 -38.13 -22.72
C ALA A 738 1.61 -38.25 -21.22
N ARG A 739 0.57 -38.13 -20.40
CA ARG A 739 0.66 -38.51 -18.98
C ARG A 739 0.65 -40.03 -18.95
N ARG A 740 1.77 -40.61 -18.50
CA ARG A 740 1.82 -42.02 -18.10
C ARG A 740 0.72 -42.29 -17.08
N ALA A 741 -0.22 -43.11 -17.45
CA ALA A 741 -1.15 -43.75 -16.54
C ALA A 741 -0.36 -44.76 -15.71
N ALA A 742 -0.28 -44.54 -14.41
CA ALA A 742 0.05 -45.56 -13.44
C ALA A 742 -1.27 -46.18 -12.98
N SER A 743 -1.54 -47.33 -13.46
CA SER A 743 -2.65 -48.17 -13.05
C SER A 743 -2.58 -48.49 -11.56
N ALA A 744 -3.68 -48.28 -10.88
CA ALA A 744 -3.98 -48.93 -9.61
C ALA A 744 -4.44 -50.36 -9.87
N ALA A 745 -3.86 -51.33 -9.21
CA ALA A 745 -4.47 -52.60 -8.89
C ALA A 745 -4.10 -52.90 -7.43
N SER A 746 -5.04 -52.89 -6.67
CA SER A 746 -5.70 -53.67 -5.61
C SER A 746 -4.92 -54.81 -4.97
N ASP A 747 -5.04 -54.81 -3.68
CA ASP A 747 -5.33 -55.91 -2.76
C ASP A 747 -4.27 -56.94 -2.35
N GLY A 748 -4.14 -57.03 -1.07
CA GLY A 748 -4.21 -58.31 -0.35
C GLY A 748 -2.94 -58.80 0.34
N ALA A 749 -2.89 -58.63 1.64
CA ALA A 749 -2.57 -59.61 2.66
C ALA A 749 -1.17 -60.24 2.78
N THR A 750 -0.67 -60.05 4.00
CA THR A 750 0.02 -61.01 4.90
C THR A 750 1.48 -61.39 4.68
N ALA A 751 2.21 -61.03 5.75
CA ALA A 751 3.16 -61.84 6.53
C ALA A 751 4.44 -62.46 5.88
N GLY A 752 5.52 -62.16 6.50
CA GLY A 752 6.56 -63.21 6.75
C GLY A 752 7.96 -62.87 6.27
N ALA A 753 8.74 -62.45 7.21
CA ALA A 753 10.08 -62.96 7.56
C ALA A 753 11.21 -63.13 6.49
N ASP A 754 12.35 -62.59 6.90
CA ASP A 754 13.71 -63.08 6.81
C ASP A 754 14.48 -63.10 5.49
N GLY A 755 15.69 -62.58 5.60
CA GLY A 755 16.83 -63.28 5.02
C GLY A 755 17.71 -62.46 4.05
N ALA A 756 18.67 -61.79 4.62
CA ALA A 756 20.11 -61.93 4.31
C ALA A 756 20.69 -61.81 2.88
N THR A 757 21.74 -60.96 2.89
CA THR A 757 23.03 -61.08 2.17
C THR A 757 23.15 -60.83 0.67
N SER A 758 23.88 -59.79 0.42
CA SER A 758 25.28 -59.77 -0.07
C SER A 758 25.53 -59.61 -1.58
N VAL A 759 26.42 -58.68 -1.82
CA VAL A 759 27.59 -58.73 -2.71
C VAL A 759 27.46 -58.23 -4.16
N ALA A 760 28.17 -57.17 -4.35
CA ALA A 760 29.25 -56.91 -5.31
C ALA A 760 28.97 -56.57 -6.79
N ALA A 761 29.46 -55.41 -7.12
CA ALA A 761 30.54 -55.14 -8.10
C ALA A 761 30.22 -55.31 -9.60
N SER A 762 30.38 -54.30 -10.37
CA SER A 762 31.54 -54.03 -11.22
C SER A 762 31.16 -53.07 -12.38
N ARG A 763 31.88 -52.02 -12.48
CA ARG A 763 32.78 -51.53 -13.54
C ARG A 763 32.43 -51.86 -14.99
N ALA A 764 32.32 -50.82 -15.83
CA ALA A 764 33.25 -50.52 -16.95
C ALA A 764 32.65 -49.38 -17.79
N THR A 765 33.27 -48.25 -17.92
CA THR A 765 34.21 -47.76 -18.95
C THR A 765 33.65 -47.66 -20.36
N GLY A 766 33.82 -46.50 -20.93
CA GLY A 766 34.12 -46.37 -22.35
C GLY A 766 33.44 -45.22 -23.09
N VAL A 767 34.15 -44.16 -23.25
CA VAL A 767 34.84 -43.60 -24.41
C VAL A 767 34.03 -42.68 -25.34
N ARG A 768 34.38 -41.42 -25.30
CA ARG A 768 34.66 -40.41 -26.32
C ARG A 768 34.06 -40.59 -27.73
N ARG A 769 33.48 -39.53 -28.28
CA ARG A 769 34.04 -38.88 -29.49
C ARG A 769 33.46 -37.51 -29.78
N ALA A 770 34.33 -36.62 -30.13
CA ALA A 770 34.21 -35.22 -30.60
C ALA A 770 34.05 -35.19 -32.16
N ALA A 771 33.43 -34.15 -32.62
CA ALA A 771 33.69 -33.57 -33.97
C ALA A 771 33.09 -32.15 -33.98
N THR A 772 33.78 -31.15 -33.98
CA THR A 772 34.62 -30.30 -34.88
C THR A 772 33.91 -29.68 -36.09
N ARG A 773 33.96 -28.35 -36.06
CA ARG A 773 34.13 -27.33 -37.18
C ARG A 773 32.92 -27.09 -38.08
N VAL A 774 32.61 -25.80 -38.45
CA VAL A 774 33.44 -24.93 -39.36
C VAL A 774 33.03 -23.47 -39.21
N SER A 775 34.03 -22.63 -39.22
CA SER A 775 34.14 -21.20 -39.31
C SER A 775 33.73 -20.66 -40.68
N LYS A 776 33.23 -19.40 -40.75
CA LYS A 776 33.58 -18.51 -41.87
C LYS A 776 33.71 -17.07 -41.37
N ARG A 777 34.94 -16.61 -41.53
CA ARG A 777 35.42 -15.23 -41.51
C ARG A 777 34.98 -14.50 -42.76
N THR A 778 34.77 -13.19 -42.71
CA THR A 778 35.16 -12.25 -43.74
C THR A 778 35.61 -10.93 -43.11
N THR A 779 36.70 -10.48 -43.62
CA THR A 779 37.67 -9.47 -43.32
C THR A 779 37.33 -8.11 -43.93
N ALA A 780 38.00 -7.09 -43.33
CA ALA A 780 38.59 -5.89 -43.87
C ALA A 780 37.73 -4.61 -43.81
N THR A 781 38.16 -3.44 -43.43
CA THR A 781 39.47 -2.79 -43.67
C THR A 781 39.64 -1.60 -42.72
N ARG A 782 40.84 -1.41 -42.33
CA ARG A 782 41.51 -0.37 -41.55
C ARG A 782 41.68 0.93 -42.38
N THR A 783 41.47 2.09 -41.75
CA THR A 783 42.25 3.30 -42.13
C THR A 783 42.57 4.14 -40.89
N THR A 784 43.83 4.26 -40.71
CA THR A 784 44.60 5.13 -39.80
C THR A 784 44.61 6.56 -40.28
N ARG A 785 44.56 7.55 -39.39
CA ARG A 785 45.38 8.75 -39.50
C ARG A 785 45.63 9.45 -38.18
N THR A 786 46.87 9.55 -37.87
CA THR A 786 47.62 10.27 -36.84
C THR A 786 47.61 11.79 -37.05
N ALA A 787 47.77 12.55 -36.00
CA ALA A 787 48.74 13.59 -35.68
C ALA A 787 48.16 14.56 -34.63
N LYS A 788 48.74 14.76 -33.59
CA LYS A 788 49.93 15.51 -33.05
C LYS A 788 49.48 16.71 -32.19
N THR A 789 49.78 16.58 -30.91
CA THR A 789 50.51 17.49 -30.02
C THR A 789 50.42 19.01 -30.24
N THR A 790 50.03 19.72 -29.19
CA THR A 790 50.90 20.77 -28.62
C THR A 790 50.52 21.10 -27.15
N ARG A 791 51.55 21.21 -26.42
CA ARG A 791 51.75 21.50 -24.98
C ARG A 791 51.91 23.02 -24.87
N ALA A 792 51.29 23.68 -23.86
CA ALA A 792 51.78 24.95 -23.35
C ALA A 792 51.50 25.08 -21.87
N THR A 793 52.53 25.08 -21.13
CA THR A 793 52.76 25.46 -19.72
C THR A 793 52.85 26.99 -19.60
N THR A 794 52.33 27.54 -18.51
CA THR A 794 52.90 28.70 -17.74
C THR A 794 52.05 28.81 -16.45
N LYS A 795 52.55 28.53 -15.32
CA LYS A 795 53.39 29.14 -14.28
C LYS A 795 52.91 30.51 -13.74
N THR A 796 52.64 30.49 -12.46
CA THR A 796 53.02 31.38 -11.34
C THR A 796 52.37 32.76 -11.22
N THR A 797 51.79 33.11 -10.10
CA THR A 797 52.41 33.80 -8.92
C THR A 797 51.33 34.06 -7.84
N ARG A 798 51.44 33.67 -6.68
CA ARG A 798 51.80 34.07 -5.32
C ARG A 798 51.71 35.59 -5.00
N ALA A 799 50.88 36.00 -4.00
CA ALA A 799 51.07 37.03 -2.98
C ALA A 799 49.94 36.91 -1.89
N THR A 800 50.18 36.53 -0.79
CA THR A 800 50.46 36.92 0.60
C THR A 800 49.96 38.30 1.06
N LYS A 801 49.44 38.23 2.28
CA LYS A 801 49.36 39.16 3.47
C LYS A 801 47.95 39.64 3.76
N ALA A 802 47.41 39.41 4.85
CA ALA A 802 47.76 39.43 6.31
C ALA A 802 47.02 40.57 7.03
N THR A 803 46.47 40.17 8.19
CA THR A 803 46.26 40.94 9.42
C THR A 803 45.01 41.79 9.61
N GLY A 804 44.37 41.53 10.74
CA GLY A 804 43.52 42.49 11.45
C GLY A 804 42.60 41.91 12.53
N VAL A 805 43.22 41.59 13.67
CA VAL A 805 42.56 41.31 14.97
C VAL A 805 41.91 42.58 15.50
N LYS A 806 40.68 42.46 16.11
CA LYS A 806 40.35 43.17 17.35
C LYS A 806 39.19 42.53 18.11
N LYS A 807 39.51 42.21 19.32
CA LYS A 807 38.65 41.91 20.51
C LYS A 807 37.91 43.16 20.97
N ALA A 808 36.74 42.97 21.59
CA ALA A 808 36.27 43.66 22.83
C ALA A 808 34.94 42.97 23.24
N THR A 809 34.94 42.21 24.31
CA THR A 809 34.67 42.41 25.75
C THR A 809 33.21 42.77 26.08
N ALA A 810 32.63 41.80 26.76
CA ALA A 810 31.68 41.73 27.87
C ALA A 810 31.05 43.02 28.44
N LYS A 811 29.74 42.92 28.76
CA LYS A 811 29.23 43.31 30.07
C LYS A 811 27.89 42.63 30.44
N THR A 812 27.95 41.98 31.55
CA THR A 812 26.92 41.51 32.48
C THR A 812 26.03 42.63 33.00
N ALA A 813 24.74 42.34 33.22
CA ALA A 813 23.97 42.98 34.30
C ALA A 813 22.82 42.02 34.72
N THR A 814 22.93 41.67 35.94
CA THR A 814 22.03 41.00 36.89
C THR A 814 20.91 41.92 37.34
N THR A 815 19.73 41.40 37.65
CA THR A 815 18.92 41.58 38.90
C THR A 815 17.43 41.41 38.57
N LYS A 816 16.70 40.70 39.24
CA LYS A 816 16.06 40.33 40.52
C LYS A 816 14.58 39.94 40.29
N ARG A 817 14.23 38.74 40.67
CA ARG A 817 13.27 38.27 41.68
C ARG A 817 12.05 39.18 41.99
N ALA A 818 10.84 38.63 41.83
CA ALA A 818 9.76 38.65 42.83
C ALA A 818 8.61 37.68 42.47
N THR A 819 8.41 36.69 43.27
CA THR A 819 7.15 36.06 43.66
C THR A 819 6.73 36.71 44.98
N PRO A 820 5.50 36.68 45.51
CA PRO A 820 4.46 35.63 45.47
C PRO A 820 3.01 36.17 45.47
N THR A 821 1.96 35.36 45.38
CA THR A 821 1.00 35.02 46.44
C THR A 821 -0.28 34.36 45.92
N ARG A 822 -0.70 33.39 46.70
CA ARG A 822 -1.94 32.61 46.75
C ARG A 822 -3.20 33.48 46.95
N ARG A 823 -4.36 32.98 46.42
CA ARG A 823 -5.66 32.70 47.12
C ARG A 823 -6.64 32.14 46.07
N SER A 824 -7.12 30.97 46.16
CA SER A 824 -8.19 30.35 46.98
C SER A 824 -9.60 30.57 46.44
N ALA A 825 -10.25 29.42 46.09
CA ALA A 825 -11.63 29.06 46.31
C ALA A 825 -12.73 29.64 45.36
N ALA A 826 -13.47 28.83 44.62
CA ALA A 826 -14.72 28.27 45.02
C ALA A 826 -15.38 27.63 43.78
N GLU A 827 -15.78 26.39 43.87
CA GLU A 827 -16.95 25.80 43.18
C GLU A 827 -18.24 26.50 43.64
N PRO A 828 -19.39 26.48 42.93
CA PRO A 828 -20.19 25.22 42.84
C PRO A 828 -21.02 25.03 41.55
N LEU A 829 -21.22 23.75 41.19
CA LEU A 829 -22.48 22.99 41.01
C LEU A 829 -23.65 23.51 40.16
N ILE A 830 -24.13 22.60 39.26
CA ILE A 830 -25.52 22.31 38.80
C ILE A 830 -26.06 23.11 37.62
N SER A 831 -26.23 22.55 36.48
CA SER A 831 -27.39 21.82 35.93
C SER A 831 -27.00 21.07 34.64
#